data_ceb485b80e94fe17a25ed40f00860219
#
_entry.id   ceb485b80e94fe17a25ed40f00860219
#
_cell.length_a   1.000
_cell.length_b   1.000
_cell.length_c   1.000
_cell.angle_alpha   90.00
_cell.angle_beta   90.00
_cell.angle_gamma   90.00
#
_symmetry.space_group_name_H-M   'P 1'
#
loop_
_entity.id
_entity.type
_entity.pdbx_description
1 polymer ?
#
loop_
_entity_poly.entity_id
_entity_poly.type
_entity_poly.pdbx_seq_one_letter_code
_entity_poly.pdbx_strand_id
1 'polypeptide(L)'
;MKRTNPIALLIAWLGLAASSAQTLHAADVNGTGSGPQTGIVTGYVSNAATRSYLEGAKVSAQGAKQAVFTDRLGRYQIALPRGSETLIVTYTGLDSKNVLVSVTAGQTSSQDIELTSEIYALEKFTVSGVREGSAMAIMRQKQAPNVKNIVSSDAFGNMAAGNIGDFLQRLPGITGVTVGNEVRAVQIRGIDPSLNSVTMDGNRLAASQSAGLGRRFEFEQASLGLIETIEVTKAPTPDMDADSIGGNVNLITKSAFDRSVKRYFAYSIGGTYAMRYPLKSKDPIREPIEGIGPSLSLTYADRLGKDERIGIKLIGSYHVQDGGEVYATQTYEGKLDEPYFSPNITSPYFAGATRSRLALGGKVDYKVSSNTIATLNLAYNWFHEDNDSRSRSLNAAANVASFAPGYSGNLVEILPLATSSSTLQGNTNDKSGRTYQLSPSVKHRLPGLDLDYGLSFSNSETYYDHSPYNRHHAAHPKGTVSMVLPNVGWKIDRTKSREYPLITQTAGPDIYDLSNYRNMILTQGDRGGADTVMSGRLDLKKNFETTAPAFVKVGGNVRRQERTVWNNARRYNYAGPDGVINSGDEMLGQFVDRELEKYSDGYLGYRPQPWPGTKGVTNHILANPGLWTEDLLYARNSNLGGNRTIKETVMSSYIMGNVQINDLSILGGVRVEKTETDAQGPLQVAGVYTGRQSATGEYQKIFPGLHFKYMPAGGLVARASYSTSVGRPGFGGIIPLDQINDVSRSINRSNPGLKPQFANNFDLSAEYYFEPVGLLSVSLFLKEITDFQFTDSSVLVPIGADNGYNGEYANYRVSTPRNGGNARYRGIEFAYQQQFRFLPGLWKNFGVNINYTYLQTQGNYGGSVATDKLAGFVPRIANIGLDYIQSRWSFRLSAVWRGDHLSGINANAALLRYQRPRTQVDLKTKYNLSSRLGFFCDLENLTRAEENWEYYGNESRPGTRALGQQSGMVVDRWGSLAARHRGRRVVAPYRGGARRVSRPDVATRRHRELLFRHRCRPEA
;
A
#
# COMPACT_ATOMS: atom_id res chain seq x y z
N MET A 1 32.81 19.34 -21.86
CA MET A 1 31.52 20.00 -22.07
C MET A 1 30.95 20.44 -20.72
N LYS A 2 30.77 21.76 -20.55
CA LYS A 2 30.28 22.32 -19.27
C LYS A 2 28.86 21.84 -18.99
N ARG A 3 28.67 21.14 -17.90
CA ARG A 3 27.34 20.70 -17.43
C ARG A 3 26.55 21.92 -16.97
N THR A 4 25.57 22.36 -17.73
CA THR A 4 24.59 23.36 -17.29
C THR A 4 23.72 22.76 -16.24
N ASN A 5 23.67 23.40 -15.07
CA ASN A 5 22.90 22.94 -13.91
C ASN A 5 21.40 23.11 -14.20
N PRO A 6 20.57 22.07 -14.28
CA PRO A 6 19.16 22.18 -14.66
C PRO A 6 18.33 23.04 -13.69
N ILE A 7 18.81 23.22 -12.45
CA ILE A 7 18.18 24.12 -11.46
C ILE A 7 18.38 25.59 -11.87
N ALA A 8 19.51 25.94 -12.48
CA ALA A 8 19.76 27.30 -12.96
C ALA A 8 18.84 27.66 -14.14
N LEU A 9 18.51 26.71 -15.01
CA LEU A 9 17.54 26.91 -16.09
C LEU A 9 16.10 27.10 -15.56
N LEU A 10 15.70 26.36 -14.50
CA LEU A 10 14.39 26.50 -13.88
C LEU A 10 14.25 27.87 -13.19
N ILE A 11 15.32 28.34 -12.51
CA ILE A 11 15.34 29.66 -11.85
C ILE A 11 15.34 30.79 -12.91
N ALA A 12 16.04 30.60 -14.02
CA ALA A 12 16.03 31.57 -15.12
C ALA A 12 14.66 31.67 -15.81
N TRP A 13 13.94 30.57 -15.96
CA TRP A 13 12.56 30.53 -16.49
C TRP A 13 11.56 31.19 -15.54
N LEU A 14 11.69 30.97 -14.24
CA LEU A 14 10.89 31.62 -13.20
C LEU A 14 11.14 33.13 -13.12
N GLY A 15 12.37 33.55 -13.34
CA GLY A 15 12.74 34.97 -13.39
C GLY A 15 12.17 35.71 -14.63
N LEU A 16 12.14 35.07 -15.79
CA LEU A 16 11.55 35.62 -17.01
C LEU A 16 10.01 35.71 -16.95
N ALA A 17 9.34 34.76 -16.26
CA ALA A 17 7.89 34.83 -16.08
C ALA A 17 7.46 35.94 -15.12
N ALA A 18 8.30 36.31 -14.15
CA ALA A 18 8.01 37.36 -13.18
C ALA A 18 8.22 38.79 -13.79
N SER A 19 9.12 38.94 -14.75
CA SER A 19 9.40 40.26 -15.40
C SER A 19 8.45 40.62 -16.52
N SER A 20 7.71 39.65 -17.10
CA SER A 20 6.75 39.95 -18.19
C SER A 20 5.33 40.29 -17.72
N ALA A 21 5.05 40.21 -16.40
CA ALA A 21 3.72 40.51 -15.85
C ALA A 21 3.42 41.97 -15.59
N GLN A 22 4.37 42.89 -15.86
CA GLN A 22 4.21 44.33 -15.56
C GLN A 22 3.74 45.22 -16.70
N THR A 23 3.56 44.75 -17.94
CA THR A 23 3.14 45.59 -19.06
C THR A 23 2.14 44.91 -19.98
N LEU A 24 0.93 44.67 -19.48
CA LEU A 24 -0.26 44.56 -20.33
C LEU A 24 -1.25 45.65 -19.93
N HIS A 25 -1.00 46.85 -20.49
CA HIS A 25 -2.00 47.93 -20.52
C HIS A 25 -3.13 47.52 -21.49
N ALA A 26 -4.38 47.66 -21.03
CA ALA A 26 -5.55 47.49 -21.86
C ALA A 26 -5.53 48.50 -23.00
N ALA A 27 -5.67 47.98 -24.22
CA ALA A 27 -6.02 48.83 -25.37
C ALA A 27 -7.48 49.21 -25.24
N ASP A 28 -7.75 50.51 -25.15
CA ASP A 28 -9.08 51.09 -25.24
C ASP A 28 -9.68 50.82 -26.63
N VAL A 29 -10.73 50.01 -26.68
CA VAL A 29 -11.64 49.95 -27.83
C VAL A 29 -12.83 50.82 -27.49
N ASN A 30 -12.85 52.04 -28.02
CA ASN A 30 -14.01 52.90 -28.02
C ASN A 30 -15.12 52.27 -28.88
N GLY A 31 -16.03 51.55 -28.25
CA GLY A 31 -17.33 51.15 -28.81
C GLY A 31 -18.42 51.74 -27.93
N THR A 32 -19.19 52.68 -28.47
CA THR A 32 -20.44 53.22 -27.89
C THR A 32 -21.47 52.10 -27.79
N GLY A 33 -21.52 51.42 -26.63
CA GLY A 33 -22.55 50.44 -26.33
C GLY A 33 -22.87 50.50 -24.82
N SER A 34 -24.15 50.53 -24.48
CA SER A 34 -24.75 50.53 -23.14
C SER A 34 -23.89 49.83 -22.08
N GLY A 35 -23.63 50.51 -20.95
CA GLY A 35 -22.81 49.98 -19.83
C GLY A 35 -23.17 48.58 -19.42
N PRO A 36 -22.30 47.88 -18.73
CA PRO A 36 -22.41 46.45 -18.42
C PRO A 36 -23.76 46.18 -17.76
N GLN A 37 -24.61 45.36 -18.41
CA GLN A 37 -25.93 44.97 -17.86
C GLN A 37 -25.83 43.98 -16.69
N THR A 38 -24.63 43.54 -16.35
CA THR A 38 -24.38 42.52 -15.31
C THR A 38 -23.51 43.05 -14.20
N GLY A 39 -23.74 42.56 -12.98
CA GLY A 39 -22.85 42.69 -11.81
C GLY A 39 -22.34 41.31 -11.34
N ILE A 40 -21.36 41.30 -10.48
CA ILE A 40 -20.76 40.08 -9.92
C ILE A 40 -21.22 39.89 -8.48
N VAL A 41 -21.72 38.70 -8.12
CA VAL A 41 -21.95 38.30 -6.74
C VAL A 41 -20.89 37.26 -6.37
N THR A 42 -20.17 37.50 -5.27
CA THR A 42 -19.19 36.57 -4.72
C THR A 42 -19.52 36.28 -3.26
N GLY A 43 -18.96 35.20 -2.70
CA GLY A 43 -19.14 34.87 -1.27
C GLY A 43 -18.67 33.44 -0.97
N TYR A 44 -18.93 33.01 0.24
CA TYR A 44 -18.58 31.67 0.69
C TYR A 44 -19.82 30.86 1.04
N VAL A 45 -19.83 29.59 0.70
CA VAL A 45 -20.85 28.63 1.13
C VAL A 45 -20.26 27.76 2.22
N SER A 46 -20.92 27.67 3.39
CA SER A 46 -20.49 26.88 4.53
C SER A 46 -21.63 26.06 5.13
N ASN A 47 -21.28 25.01 5.87
CA ASN A 47 -22.22 24.24 6.68
C ASN A 47 -22.41 24.92 8.04
N ALA A 48 -23.64 25.29 8.38
CA ALA A 48 -23.95 25.98 9.62
C ALA A 48 -23.61 25.15 10.89
N ALA A 49 -23.68 23.81 10.82
CA ALA A 49 -23.44 22.93 11.96
C ALA A 49 -21.95 22.66 12.20
N THR A 50 -21.17 22.40 11.14
CA THR A 50 -19.77 22.01 11.25
C THR A 50 -18.81 23.17 11.05
N ARG A 51 -19.32 24.27 10.52
CA ARG A 51 -18.53 25.45 10.14
C ARG A 51 -17.46 25.14 9.08
N SER A 52 -17.63 24.05 8.32
CA SER A 52 -16.75 23.73 7.19
C SER A 52 -17.21 24.47 5.94
N TYR A 53 -16.27 24.93 5.15
CA TYR A 53 -16.57 25.44 3.81
C TYR A 53 -16.94 24.29 2.87
N LEU A 54 -17.93 24.53 2.00
CA LEU A 54 -18.48 23.51 1.12
C LEU A 54 -17.91 23.65 -0.29
N GLU A 55 -16.98 22.79 -0.66
CA GLU A 55 -16.49 22.68 -2.02
C GLU A 55 -17.54 22.00 -2.91
N GLY A 56 -17.79 22.56 -4.08
CA GLY A 56 -18.71 22.00 -5.04
C GLY A 56 -20.19 22.29 -4.77
N ALA A 57 -20.51 23.20 -3.85
CA ALA A 57 -21.89 23.69 -3.73
C ALA A 57 -22.31 24.36 -5.05
N LYS A 58 -23.47 23.97 -5.56
CA LYS A 58 -24.04 24.57 -6.77
C LYS A 58 -24.75 25.86 -6.39
N VAL A 59 -24.37 26.97 -7.04
CA VAL A 59 -24.99 28.29 -6.91
C VAL A 59 -25.55 28.66 -8.26
N SER A 60 -26.85 28.88 -8.36
CA SER A 60 -27.54 29.29 -9.59
C SER A 60 -28.56 30.37 -9.28
N ALA A 61 -28.89 31.24 -10.25
CA ALA A 61 -30.01 32.16 -10.12
C ALA A 61 -31.31 31.47 -10.53
N GLN A 62 -32.41 31.84 -9.90
CA GLN A 62 -33.74 31.32 -10.21
C GLN A 62 -34.10 31.63 -11.67
N GLY A 63 -34.49 30.61 -12.44
CA GLY A 63 -34.80 30.76 -13.87
C GLY A 63 -33.59 30.82 -14.81
N ALA A 64 -32.36 30.95 -14.30
CA ALA A 64 -31.16 30.97 -15.13
C ALA A 64 -30.65 29.53 -15.41
N LYS A 65 -30.20 29.30 -16.65
CA LYS A 65 -29.53 28.03 -17.00
C LYS A 65 -28.09 27.96 -16.48
N GLN A 66 -27.51 29.09 -16.08
CA GLN A 66 -26.14 29.18 -15.63
C GLN A 66 -26.05 28.83 -14.14
N ALA A 67 -25.13 27.94 -13.80
CA ALA A 67 -24.77 27.60 -12.44
C ALA A 67 -23.26 27.62 -12.29
N VAL A 68 -22.77 28.08 -11.13
CA VAL A 68 -21.40 28.01 -10.73
C VAL A 68 -21.24 27.06 -9.53
N PHE A 69 -20.05 26.52 -9.34
CA PHE A 69 -19.74 25.67 -8.20
C PHE A 69 -18.69 26.32 -7.32
N THR A 70 -18.84 26.16 -6.02
CA THR A 70 -17.84 26.66 -5.07
C THR A 70 -16.50 25.94 -5.23
N ASP A 71 -15.41 26.69 -5.06
CA ASP A 71 -14.06 26.16 -5.03
C ASP A 71 -13.77 25.43 -3.70
N ARG A 72 -12.51 24.93 -3.54
CA ARG A 72 -12.07 24.21 -2.33
C ARG A 72 -12.27 25.00 -1.03
N LEU A 73 -12.24 26.31 -1.09
CA LEU A 73 -12.46 27.19 0.05
C LEU A 73 -13.94 27.56 0.23
N GLY A 74 -14.84 26.94 -0.53
CA GLY A 74 -16.27 27.25 -0.52
C GLY A 74 -16.62 28.58 -1.20
N ARG A 75 -15.67 29.20 -1.92
CA ARG A 75 -15.90 30.49 -2.58
C ARG A 75 -16.61 30.28 -3.90
N TYR A 76 -17.60 31.13 -4.19
CA TYR A 76 -18.25 31.21 -5.47
C TYR A 76 -18.17 32.64 -6.05
N GLN A 77 -18.31 32.71 -7.36
CA GLN A 77 -18.46 33.95 -8.11
C GLN A 77 -19.43 33.73 -9.28
N ILE A 78 -20.48 34.52 -9.34
CA ILE A 78 -21.49 34.40 -10.37
C ILE A 78 -21.81 35.79 -10.96
N ALA A 79 -21.83 35.91 -12.28
CA ALA A 79 -22.27 37.11 -12.97
C ALA A 79 -23.81 37.07 -13.19
N LEU A 80 -24.51 38.11 -12.76
CA LEU A 80 -25.96 38.16 -12.78
C LEU A 80 -26.42 39.46 -13.41
N PRO A 81 -27.63 39.50 -14.04
CA PRO A 81 -28.24 40.71 -14.51
C PRO A 81 -28.43 41.73 -13.38
N ARG A 82 -28.42 43.01 -13.73
CA ARG A 82 -28.78 44.10 -12.80
C ARG A 82 -30.22 43.92 -12.29
N GLY A 83 -30.37 43.95 -10.95
CA GLY A 83 -31.69 43.83 -10.32
C GLY A 83 -31.67 43.06 -9.04
N SER A 84 -32.82 42.59 -8.62
CA SER A 84 -33.01 41.73 -7.47
C SER A 84 -33.09 40.29 -7.98
N GLU A 85 -32.10 39.48 -7.66
CA GLU A 85 -31.96 38.09 -8.12
C GLU A 85 -32.06 37.13 -6.95
N THR A 86 -32.66 35.97 -7.14
CA THR A 86 -32.71 34.93 -6.12
C THR A 86 -31.67 33.84 -6.45
N LEU A 87 -30.65 33.70 -5.57
CA LEU A 87 -29.72 32.63 -5.66
C LEU A 87 -30.32 31.36 -5.03
N ILE A 88 -30.23 30.25 -5.76
CA ILE A 88 -30.57 28.92 -5.30
C ILE A 88 -29.26 28.19 -5.04
N VAL A 89 -29.00 27.86 -3.78
CA VAL A 89 -27.77 27.15 -3.38
C VAL A 89 -28.12 25.74 -2.91
N THR A 90 -27.50 24.77 -3.53
CA THR A 90 -27.71 23.34 -3.22
C THR A 90 -26.39 22.61 -2.95
N TYR A 91 -26.43 21.70 -2.01
CA TYR A 91 -25.32 20.82 -1.68
C TYR A 91 -25.82 19.47 -1.19
N THR A 92 -25.24 18.38 -1.67
CA THR A 92 -25.66 17.02 -1.31
C THR A 92 -25.64 16.81 0.20
N GLY A 93 -26.76 16.39 0.78
CA GLY A 93 -26.90 16.16 2.23
C GLY A 93 -27.27 17.39 3.07
N LEU A 94 -27.49 18.56 2.44
CA LEU A 94 -27.99 19.77 3.06
C LEU A 94 -29.24 20.26 2.35
N ASP A 95 -30.11 20.97 3.06
CA ASP A 95 -31.31 21.55 2.50
C ASP A 95 -30.93 22.69 1.55
N SER A 96 -31.65 22.82 0.44
CA SER A 96 -31.47 23.94 -0.48
C SER A 96 -31.86 25.26 0.16
N LYS A 97 -31.11 26.31 -0.12
CA LYS A 97 -31.40 27.66 0.38
C LYS A 97 -31.57 28.66 -0.74
N ASN A 98 -32.63 29.42 -0.66
CA ASN A 98 -32.90 30.55 -1.56
C ASN A 98 -32.46 31.83 -0.86
N VAL A 99 -31.65 32.66 -1.55
CA VAL A 99 -31.08 33.90 -0.99
C VAL A 99 -31.32 35.04 -1.99
N LEU A 100 -32.04 36.06 -1.59
CA LEU A 100 -32.24 37.24 -2.38
C LEU A 100 -30.98 38.13 -2.35
N VAL A 101 -30.51 38.53 -3.53
CA VAL A 101 -29.30 39.37 -3.68
C VAL A 101 -29.64 40.58 -4.59
N SER A 102 -29.12 41.76 -4.24
CA SER A 102 -29.21 42.94 -5.08
C SER A 102 -27.94 43.04 -5.93
N VAL A 103 -28.13 43.10 -7.24
CA VAL A 103 -27.04 43.15 -8.21
C VAL A 103 -26.97 44.53 -8.84
N THR A 104 -25.83 45.21 -8.66
CA THR A 104 -25.55 46.49 -9.29
C THR A 104 -24.63 46.30 -10.47
N ALA A 105 -24.99 46.82 -11.61
CA ALA A 105 -24.23 46.70 -12.86
C ALA A 105 -22.78 47.20 -12.67
N GLY A 106 -21.81 46.40 -13.12
CA GLY A 106 -20.39 46.75 -13.06
C GLY A 106 -19.78 46.69 -11.67
N GLN A 107 -20.54 46.31 -10.62
CA GLN A 107 -20.04 46.19 -9.25
C GLN A 107 -19.97 44.76 -8.78
N THR A 108 -19.09 44.49 -7.82
CA THR A 108 -18.99 43.20 -7.11
C THR A 108 -19.64 43.34 -5.74
N SER A 109 -20.66 42.55 -5.44
CA SER A 109 -21.27 42.41 -4.10
C SER A 109 -20.85 41.10 -3.45
N SER A 110 -20.80 41.08 -2.12
CA SER A 110 -20.43 39.85 -1.36
C SER A 110 -21.64 39.32 -0.60
N GLN A 111 -21.92 38.02 -0.73
CA GLN A 111 -22.99 37.32 -0.03
C GLN A 111 -22.52 35.96 0.44
N ASP A 112 -22.27 35.80 1.75
CA ASP A 112 -21.97 34.51 2.36
C ASP A 112 -23.26 33.73 2.63
N ILE A 113 -23.23 32.42 2.45
CA ILE A 113 -24.39 31.54 2.53
C ILE A 113 -24.10 30.36 3.44
N GLU A 114 -24.87 30.19 4.48
CA GLU A 114 -24.81 29.01 5.34
C GLU A 114 -25.94 28.05 4.97
N LEU A 115 -25.59 26.81 4.66
CA LEU A 115 -26.54 25.71 4.46
C LEU A 115 -26.69 24.91 5.75
N THR A 116 -27.86 24.38 5.99
CA THR A 116 -28.16 23.48 7.12
C THR A 116 -29.03 22.33 6.62
N SER A 117 -29.29 21.34 7.48
CA SER A 117 -30.38 20.40 7.22
C SER A 117 -31.20 20.26 8.50
N GLU A 118 -32.48 19.92 8.38
CA GLU A 118 -33.37 19.67 9.55
C GLU A 118 -32.76 18.69 10.52
N ILE A 119 -31.92 17.78 10.06
CA ILE A 119 -31.24 16.77 10.86
C ILE A 119 -30.16 17.38 11.76
N TYR A 120 -29.48 18.42 11.31
CA TYR A 120 -28.52 19.17 12.14
C TYR A 120 -29.24 20.08 13.14
N ALA A 121 -30.45 20.47 12.86
CA ALA A 121 -31.24 21.34 13.71
C ALA A 121 -31.88 20.58 14.90
N LEU A 122 -32.21 19.28 14.73
CA LEU A 122 -32.92 18.46 15.74
C LEU A 122 -32.01 17.76 16.73
N GLU A 123 -30.71 17.55 16.43
CA GLU A 123 -29.79 16.80 17.29
C GLU A 123 -28.55 17.63 17.66
N LYS A 124 -28.54 18.21 18.87
CA LYS A 124 -27.39 18.91 19.45
C LYS A 124 -26.12 18.04 19.58
N PHE A 125 -26.16 16.75 19.24
CA PHE A 125 -25.10 15.76 19.47
C PHE A 125 -24.79 14.94 18.20
N THR A 126 -24.68 15.55 17.05
CA THR A 126 -24.51 14.81 15.80
C THR A 126 -23.09 14.35 15.55
N VAL A 127 -22.95 13.10 15.05
CA VAL A 127 -21.80 12.56 14.31
C VAL A 127 -21.76 13.24 12.95
N SER A 128 -21.53 14.55 12.93
CA SER A 128 -21.66 15.35 11.70
C SER A 128 -20.45 15.16 10.74
N GLY A 129 -19.26 14.91 11.26
CA GLY A 129 -18.03 14.87 10.50
C GLY A 129 -17.99 13.78 9.42
N VAL A 130 -18.35 12.54 9.76
CA VAL A 130 -18.31 11.40 8.80
C VAL A 130 -19.26 11.60 7.61
N ARG A 131 -20.41 12.24 7.84
CA ARG A 131 -21.40 12.50 6.79
C ARG A 131 -20.96 13.62 5.86
N GLU A 132 -20.33 14.64 6.40
CA GLU A 132 -19.88 15.81 5.63
C GLU A 132 -18.69 15.45 4.73
N GLY A 133 -17.69 14.72 5.25
CA GLY A 133 -16.57 14.27 4.44
C GLY A 133 -17.01 13.38 3.28
N SER A 134 -17.97 12.46 3.52
CA SER A 134 -18.53 11.62 2.47
C SER A 134 -19.32 12.44 1.43
N ALA A 135 -20.12 13.41 1.84
CA ALA A 135 -20.85 14.29 0.93
C ALA A 135 -19.89 15.11 0.06
N MET A 136 -18.84 15.68 0.65
CA MET A 136 -17.79 16.40 -0.06
C MET A 136 -17.07 15.52 -1.09
N ALA A 137 -16.69 14.29 -0.70
CA ALA A 137 -16.05 13.35 -1.60
C ALA A 137 -16.95 12.99 -2.80
N ILE A 138 -18.24 12.74 -2.55
CA ILE A 138 -19.24 12.46 -3.58
C ILE A 138 -19.39 13.67 -4.52
N MET A 139 -19.43 14.90 -4.00
CA MET A 139 -19.53 16.11 -4.84
C MET A 139 -18.29 16.33 -5.69
N ARG A 140 -17.08 16.14 -5.12
CA ARG A 140 -15.83 16.20 -5.89
C ARG A 140 -15.80 15.14 -6.99
N GLN A 141 -16.26 13.91 -6.71
CA GLN A 141 -16.35 12.84 -7.70
C GLN A 141 -17.35 13.21 -8.82
N LYS A 142 -18.54 13.72 -8.48
CA LYS A 142 -19.55 14.18 -9.43
C LYS A 142 -18.99 15.23 -10.39
N GLN A 143 -18.13 16.14 -9.89
CA GLN A 143 -17.55 17.22 -10.69
C GLN A 143 -16.32 16.80 -11.51
N ALA A 144 -15.64 15.71 -11.15
CA ALA A 144 -14.45 15.27 -11.87
C ALA A 144 -14.73 15.08 -13.37
N PRO A 145 -13.84 15.56 -14.26
CA PRO A 145 -14.01 15.39 -15.70
C PRO A 145 -13.78 13.97 -16.17
N ASN A 146 -13.00 13.18 -15.43
CA ASN A 146 -12.57 11.82 -15.73
C ASN A 146 -13.07 10.80 -14.69
N VAL A 147 -12.82 9.53 -14.93
CA VAL A 147 -13.22 8.44 -14.01
C VAL A 147 -12.30 8.43 -12.79
N LYS A 148 -12.86 8.79 -11.63
CA LYS A 148 -12.17 8.80 -10.32
C LYS A 148 -13.07 8.21 -9.25
N ASN A 149 -12.45 7.67 -8.20
CA ASN A 149 -13.09 7.44 -6.91
C ASN A 149 -12.48 8.41 -5.89
N ILE A 150 -13.32 9.16 -5.21
CA ILE A 150 -12.90 10.11 -4.18
C ILE A 150 -13.56 9.73 -2.87
N VAL A 151 -12.76 9.65 -1.81
CA VAL A 151 -13.22 9.25 -0.51
C VAL A 151 -12.59 10.10 0.58
N SER A 152 -13.38 10.49 1.57
CA SER A 152 -12.87 11.19 2.75
C SER A 152 -12.16 10.23 3.70
N SER A 153 -11.12 10.68 4.37
CA SER A 153 -10.36 9.87 5.34
C SER A 153 -11.20 9.38 6.52
N ASP A 154 -12.32 10.05 6.81
CA ASP A 154 -13.26 9.67 7.87
C ASP A 154 -14.41 8.75 7.39
N ALA A 155 -14.48 8.47 6.08
CA ALA A 155 -15.56 7.67 5.48
C ALA A 155 -15.70 6.27 6.10
N PHE A 156 -14.61 5.67 6.56
CA PHE A 156 -14.60 4.35 7.19
C PHE A 156 -14.35 4.38 8.71
N GLY A 157 -14.56 5.55 9.35
CA GLY A 157 -14.31 5.75 10.77
C GLY A 157 -12.83 5.98 11.08
N ASN A 158 -12.50 6.16 12.36
CA ASN A 158 -11.12 6.24 12.78
C ASN A 158 -10.45 4.89 12.55
N MET A 159 -9.39 4.86 11.77
CA MET A 159 -8.57 3.66 11.60
C MET A 159 -7.45 3.70 12.63
N ALA A 160 -7.55 2.85 13.64
CA ALA A 160 -6.59 2.81 14.76
C ALA A 160 -5.15 2.63 14.27
N ALA A 161 -4.93 1.83 13.25
CA ALA A 161 -3.59 1.60 12.67
C ALA A 161 -3.07 2.73 11.78
N GLY A 162 -3.93 3.64 11.32
CA GLY A 162 -3.56 4.73 10.43
C GLY A 162 -3.00 4.30 9.07
N ASN A 163 -3.12 3.03 8.69
CA ASN A 163 -2.60 2.51 7.41
C ASN A 163 -3.52 2.89 6.26
N ILE A 164 -2.97 3.63 5.29
CA ILE A 164 -3.70 4.06 4.10
C ILE A 164 -4.06 2.87 3.19
N GLY A 165 -3.22 1.84 3.12
CA GLY A 165 -3.47 0.63 2.33
C GLY A 165 -4.73 -0.11 2.77
N ASP A 166 -4.93 -0.29 4.08
CA ASP A 166 -6.12 -0.91 4.66
C ASP A 166 -7.40 -0.13 4.36
N PHE A 167 -7.27 1.18 4.25
CA PHE A 167 -8.36 2.05 3.84
C PHE A 167 -8.69 1.88 2.34
N LEU A 168 -7.66 1.91 1.49
CA LEU A 168 -7.81 1.87 0.04
C LEU A 168 -8.42 0.57 -0.47
N GLN A 169 -8.11 -0.60 0.13
CA GLN A 169 -8.66 -1.89 -0.30
C GLN A 169 -10.19 -1.98 -0.21
N ARG A 170 -10.85 -1.05 0.49
CA ARG A 170 -12.31 -0.96 0.61
C ARG A 170 -12.98 -0.19 -0.52
N LEU A 171 -12.19 0.38 -1.44
CA LEU A 171 -12.67 1.12 -2.61
C LEU A 171 -12.90 0.20 -3.82
N PRO A 172 -13.83 0.57 -4.73
CA PRO A 172 -14.08 -0.19 -5.94
C PRO A 172 -12.82 -0.38 -6.79
N GLY A 173 -12.55 -1.62 -7.22
CA GLY A 173 -11.42 -1.94 -8.08
C GLY A 173 -10.06 -1.92 -7.40
N ILE A 174 -10.00 -1.90 -6.06
CA ILE A 174 -8.73 -1.87 -5.33
C ILE A 174 -8.57 -3.13 -4.47
N THR A 175 -7.39 -3.73 -4.54
CA THR A 175 -7.00 -4.89 -3.73
C THR A 175 -5.73 -4.59 -2.94
N GLY A 176 -5.71 -4.95 -1.67
CA GLY A 176 -4.54 -4.84 -0.82
C GLY A 176 -3.54 -5.98 -1.09
N VAL A 177 -2.25 -5.62 -1.17
CA VAL A 177 -1.12 -6.56 -1.11
C VAL A 177 -0.61 -6.56 0.32
N THR A 178 -0.87 -7.65 1.02
CA THR A 178 -0.62 -7.78 2.47
C THR A 178 0.73 -8.46 2.71
N VAL A 179 1.48 -7.96 3.68
CA VAL A 179 2.71 -8.57 4.18
C VAL A 179 2.71 -8.47 5.69
N GLY A 180 2.78 -9.61 6.38
CA GLY A 180 2.83 -9.64 7.84
C GLY A 180 1.62 -8.94 8.48
N ASN A 181 0.43 -9.25 8.00
CA ASN A 181 -0.84 -8.70 8.50
C ASN A 181 -1.07 -7.20 8.23
N GLU A 182 -0.38 -6.62 7.26
CA GLU A 182 -0.50 -5.22 6.91
C GLU A 182 -0.60 -5.04 5.40
N VAL A 183 -1.53 -4.20 4.93
CA VAL A 183 -1.60 -3.83 3.51
C VAL A 183 -0.46 -2.85 3.21
N ARG A 184 0.62 -3.36 2.63
CA ARG A 184 1.81 -2.55 2.28
C ARG A 184 1.66 -1.84 0.95
N ALA A 185 0.93 -2.39 0.01
CA ALA A 185 0.70 -1.78 -1.30
C ALA A 185 -0.70 -2.08 -1.80
N VAL A 186 -1.16 -1.39 -2.83
CA VAL A 186 -2.46 -1.64 -3.45
C VAL A 186 -2.33 -1.87 -4.95
N GLN A 187 -3.17 -2.75 -5.44
CA GLN A 187 -3.43 -2.96 -6.86
C GLN A 187 -4.69 -2.17 -7.24
N ILE A 188 -4.62 -1.39 -8.29
CA ILE A 188 -5.77 -0.71 -8.88
C ILE A 188 -6.18 -1.51 -10.12
N ARG A 189 -7.42 -2.02 -10.14
CA ARG A 189 -7.90 -2.91 -11.22
C ARG A 189 -7.00 -4.14 -11.42
N GLY A 190 -6.48 -4.65 -10.30
CA GLY A 190 -5.58 -5.80 -10.29
C GLY A 190 -4.17 -5.56 -10.86
N ILE A 191 -3.84 -4.36 -11.31
CA ILE A 191 -2.53 -4.06 -11.90
C ILE A 191 -1.46 -3.98 -10.81
N ASP A 192 -0.28 -4.52 -11.11
CA ASP A 192 0.84 -4.58 -10.17
C ASP A 192 1.11 -3.21 -9.53
N PRO A 193 1.32 -3.13 -8.21
CA PRO A 193 1.53 -1.87 -7.51
C PRO A 193 2.70 -1.02 -8.03
N SER A 194 3.69 -1.63 -8.70
CA SER A 194 4.80 -0.90 -9.32
C SER A 194 4.39 -0.06 -10.53
N LEU A 195 3.22 -0.34 -11.09
CA LEU A 195 2.61 0.39 -12.21
C LEU A 195 1.54 1.38 -11.77
N ASN A 196 1.41 1.63 -10.45
CA ASN A 196 0.57 2.67 -9.87
C ASN A 196 1.43 3.83 -9.40
N SER A 197 0.89 5.04 -9.43
CA SER A 197 1.56 6.20 -8.85
C SER A 197 0.90 6.65 -7.55
N VAL A 198 1.70 7.14 -6.61
CA VAL A 198 1.21 7.74 -5.36
C VAL A 198 1.76 9.15 -5.24
N THR A 199 0.86 10.11 -5.03
CA THR A 199 1.17 11.54 -4.91
C THR A 199 0.56 12.12 -3.65
N MET A 200 1.13 13.20 -3.13
CA MET A 200 0.53 14.01 -2.07
C MET A 200 0.38 15.45 -2.58
N ASP A 201 -0.85 15.95 -2.57
CA ASP A 201 -1.22 17.23 -3.20
C ASP A 201 -0.69 17.36 -4.65
N GLY A 202 -0.73 16.24 -5.40
CA GLY A 202 -0.26 16.14 -6.79
C GLY A 202 1.26 15.99 -6.98
N ASN A 203 2.07 15.95 -5.92
CA ASN A 203 3.51 15.77 -6.00
C ASN A 203 3.89 14.31 -5.71
N ARG A 204 4.79 13.72 -6.52
CA ARG A 204 5.24 12.34 -6.36
C ARG A 204 5.90 12.14 -5.00
N LEU A 205 5.50 11.09 -4.28
CA LEU A 205 6.15 10.65 -3.06
C LEU A 205 7.32 9.72 -3.37
N ALA A 206 8.42 9.90 -2.65
CA ALA A 206 9.52 8.94 -2.63
C ALA A 206 9.11 7.67 -1.89
N ALA A 207 9.66 6.52 -2.30
CA ALA A 207 9.38 5.22 -1.69
C ALA A 207 10.61 4.34 -1.70
N SER A 208 11.23 4.09 -0.56
CA SER A 208 12.43 3.26 -0.41
C SER A 208 12.19 1.76 -0.60
N GLN A 209 10.93 1.33 -0.63
CA GLN A 209 10.47 -0.02 -0.97
C GLN A 209 11.21 -1.11 -0.20
N SER A 210 11.29 -1.00 1.12
CA SER A 210 11.95 -2.01 1.96
C SER A 210 13.36 -2.38 1.46
N ALA A 211 14.14 -1.38 1.02
CA ALA A 211 15.46 -1.52 0.38
C ALA A 211 15.44 -2.31 -0.95
N GLY A 212 14.31 -2.37 -1.64
CA GLY A 212 14.16 -2.98 -2.96
C GLY A 212 14.44 -2.01 -4.13
N LEU A 213 14.50 -2.54 -5.33
CA LEU A 213 14.70 -1.78 -6.59
C LEU A 213 13.47 -1.78 -7.50
N GLY A 214 12.28 -1.97 -6.94
CA GLY A 214 11.03 -1.79 -7.67
C GLY A 214 10.57 -0.33 -7.68
N ARG A 215 9.32 -0.10 -8.17
CA ARG A 215 8.65 1.23 -8.18
C ARG A 215 7.42 1.28 -7.27
N ARG A 216 7.13 0.19 -6.56
CA ARG A 216 5.97 0.08 -5.69
C ARG A 216 6.08 1.07 -4.53
N PHE A 217 5.01 1.82 -4.27
CA PHE A 217 4.88 2.61 -3.05
C PHE A 217 4.41 1.71 -1.90
N GLU A 218 5.06 1.81 -0.74
CA GLU A 218 4.68 1.08 0.48
C GLU A 218 4.01 2.02 1.48
N PHE A 219 2.73 1.75 1.77
CA PHE A 219 1.89 2.59 2.64
C PHE A 219 2.28 2.51 4.13
N GLU A 220 3.17 1.62 4.51
CA GLU A 220 3.77 1.63 5.84
C GLU A 220 4.47 2.95 6.17
N GLN A 221 4.91 3.69 5.13
CA GLN A 221 5.62 4.96 5.22
C GLN A 221 4.72 6.19 5.04
N ALA A 222 3.39 6.03 5.09
CA ALA A 222 2.44 7.11 5.00
C ALA A 222 1.30 6.92 6.00
N SER A 223 0.88 8.00 6.66
CA SER A 223 -0.17 7.98 7.69
C SER A 223 -1.45 8.64 7.23
N LEU A 224 -2.58 8.00 7.48
CA LEU A 224 -3.92 8.53 7.20
C LEU A 224 -4.21 9.82 8.01
N GLY A 225 -3.57 10.01 9.16
CA GLY A 225 -3.78 11.18 10.01
C GLY A 225 -3.54 12.52 9.32
N LEU A 226 -2.63 12.56 8.32
CA LEU A 226 -2.30 13.76 7.54
C LEU A 226 -3.33 14.08 6.45
N ILE A 227 -4.18 13.12 6.08
CA ILE A 227 -4.99 13.13 4.86
C ILE A 227 -6.41 13.58 5.14
N GLU A 228 -6.97 14.39 4.25
CA GLU A 228 -8.38 14.78 4.23
C GLU A 228 -9.20 13.88 3.33
N THR A 229 -8.75 13.76 2.09
CA THR A 229 -9.38 12.94 1.05
C THR A 229 -8.33 12.17 0.28
N ILE A 230 -8.74 11.02 -0.22
CA ILE A 230 -7.95 10.22 -1.13
C ILE A 230 -8.67 10.19 -2.48
N GLU A 231 -7.96 10.55 -3.53
CA GLU A 231 -8.46 10.50 -4.90
C GLU A 231 -7.76 9.36 -5.64
N VAL A 232 -8.53 8.41 -6.15
CA VAL A 232 -8.01 7.34 -7.00
C VAL A 232 -8.44 7.62 -8.44
N THR A 233 -7.50 8.09 -9.25
CA THR A 233 -7.73 8.37 -10.67
C THR A 233 -7.42 7.12 -11.48
N LYS A 234 -8.41 6.66 -12.26
CA LYS A 234 -8.31 5.46 -13.09
C LYS A 234 -8.10 5.76 -14.58
N ALA A 235 -8.52 6.96 -15.01
CA ALA A 235 -8.32 7.48 -16.37
C ALA A 235 -7.59 8.83 -16.26
N PRO A 236 -6.26 8.89 -16.46
CA PRO A 236 -5.50 10.12 -16.29
C PRO A 236 -5.83 11.16 -17.35
N THR A 237 -5.80 12.45 -16.97
CA THR A 237 -5.90 13.60 -17.87
C THR A 237 -4.51 14.05 -18.30
N PRO A 238 -4.33 14.82 -19.40
CA PRO A 238 -3.01 15.22 -19.90
C PRO A 238 -2.14 16.01 -18.93
N ASP A 239 -2.71 16.67 -17.93
CA ASP A 239 -1.98 17.40 -16.88
C ASP A 239 -1.42 16.50 -15.76
N MET A 240 -1.72 15.21 -15.79
CA MET A 240 -1.20 14.21 -14.85
C MET A 240 0.01 13.48 -15.42
N ASP A 241 0.91 13.00 -14.55
CA ASP A 241 2.00 12.12 -14.95
C ASP A 241 1.48 10.86 -15.65
N ALA A 242 2.14 10.47 -16.76
CA ALA A 242 1.71 9.31 -17.55
C ALA A 242 2.07 7.96 -16.90
N ASP A 243 2.91 7.91 -15.86
CA ASP A 243 3.39 6.68 -15.22
C ASP A 243 2.36 6.06 -14.25
N SER A 244 1.18 5.75 -14.76
CA SER A 244 0.07 5.23 -13.97
C SER A 244 -0.83 4.29 -14.77
N ILE A 245 -0.28 3.15 -15.25
CA ILE A 245 -1.09 2.16 -16.00
C ILE A 245 -2.27 1.69 -15.15
N GLY A 246 -2.06 1.38 -13.88
CA GLY A 246 -3.14 1.00 -12.96
C GLY A 246 -4.01 2.20 -12.59
N GLY A 247 -3.38 3.26 -12.15
CA GLY A 247 -4.00 4.50 -11.72
C GLY A 247 -3.09 5.33 -10.82
N ASN A 248 -3.58 6.48 -10.40
CA ASN A 248 -2.91 7.38 -9.46
C ASN A 248 -3.70 7.46 -8.15
N VAL A 249 -3.02 7.31 -7.02
CA VAL A 249 -3.54 7.58 -5.68
C VAL A 249 -3.00 8.93 -5.23
N ASN A 250 -3.86 9.93 -5.15
CA ASN A 250 -3.49 11.28 -4.70
C ASN A 250 -4.02 11.53 -3.28
N LEU A 251 -3.11 11.73 -2.35
CA LEU A 251 -3.37 11.99 -0.95
C LEU A 251 -3.51 13.50 -0.74
N ILE A 252 -4.71 13.99 -0.48
CA ILE A 252 -4.99 15.41 -0.30
C ILE A 252 -4.90 15.77 1.17
N THR A 253 -4.04 16.74 1.50
CA THR A 253 -3.84 17.20 2.87
C THR A 253 -4.86 18.26 3.28
N LYS A 254 -5.20 18.31 4.57
CA LYS A 254 -6.14 19.29 5.17
C LYS A 254 -5.51 20.68 5.28
N SER A 255 -6.31 21.74 5.17
CA SER A 255 -5.92 23.14 5.39
C SER A 255 -6.60 23.71 6.64
N ALA A 256 -6.01 24.76 7.23
CA ALA A 256 -6.66 25.53 8.29
C ALA A 256 -7.83 26.38 7.74
N PHE A 257 -7.82 26.65 6.43
CA PHE A 257 -8.89 27.40 5.76
C PHE A 257 -10.07 26.53 5.32
N ASP A 258 -10.05 25.22 5.54
CA ASP A 258 -11.15 24.33 5.19
C ASP A 258 -12.38 24.54 6.12
N ARG A 259 -12.23 25.27 7.22
CA ARG A 259 -13.29 25.55 8.19
C ARG A 259 -13.49 27.05 8.44
N SER A 260 -14.73 27.45 8.74
CA SER A 260 -15.04 28.84 9.13
C SER A 260 -14.63 29.17 10.57
N VAL A 261 -14.41 28.17 11.45
CA VAL A 261 -13.90 28.39 12.82
C VAL A 261 -12.42 28.77 12.79
N LYS A 262 -12.07 29.81 13.57
CA LYS A 262 -10.72 30.32 13.63
C LYS A 262 -9.74 29.29 14.21
N ARG A 263 -10.10 28.63 15.31
CA ARG A 263 -9.25 27.67 16.01
C ARG A 263 -9.95 26.32 16.15
N TYR A 264 -9.20 25.25 15.87
CA TYR A 264 -9.64 23.87 16.01
C TYR A 264 -8.57 23.04 16.72
N PHE A 265 -9.01 22.23 17.68
CA PHE A 265 -8.15 21.31 18.40
C PHE A 265 -8.88 19.97 18.57
N ALA A 266 -8.21 18.88 18.24
CA ALA A 266 -8.72 17.54 18.48
C ALA A 266 -7.60 16.60 18.90
N TYR A 267 -7.93 15.64 19.73
CA TYR A 267 -7.01 14.59 20.14
C TYR A 267 -7.73 13.24 20.22
N SER A 268 -6.97 12.16 20.07
CA SER A 268 -7.41 10.80 20.29
C SER A 268 -6.34 10.05 21.07
N ILE A 269 -6.74 9.33 22.10
CA ILE A 269 -5.87 8.51 22.93
C ILE A 269 -6.49 7.13 23.01
N GLY A 270 -5.73 6.11 22.67
CA GLY A 270 -6.20 4.74 22.67
C GLY A 270 -5.06 3.75 22.89
N GLY A 271 -5.40 2.48 22.83
CA GLY A 271 -4.46 1.37 22.83
C GLY A 271 -4.89 0.30 21.84
N THR A 272 -3.95 -0.34 21.21
CA THR A 272 -4.17 -1.50 20.35
C THR A 272 -3.72 -2.76 21.06
N TYR A 273 -4.52 -3.80 20.97
CA TYR A 273 -4.20 -5.10 21.48
C TYR A 273 -4.30 -6.13 20.36
N ALA A 274 -3.23 -6.86 20.11
CA ALA A 274 -3.25 -7.99 19.17
C ALA A 274 -3.44 -9.28 19.97
N MET A 275 -4.52 -10.01 19.69
CA MET A 275 -4.68 -11.37 20.22
C MET A 275 -3.67 -12.27 19.53
N ARG A 276 -2.57 -12.53 20.17
CA ARG A 276 -1.59 -13.51 19.73
C ARG A 276 -2.06 -14.90 20.09
N TYR A 277 -2.05 -15.79 19.13
CA TYR A 277 -1.99 -17.21 19.41
C TYR A 277 -0.53 -17.54 19.77
N PRO A 278 -0.26 -18.32 20.71
CA PRO A 278 0.56 -18.29 21.91
C PRO A 278 1.99 -17.73 21.79
N LEU A 279 2.33 -16.93 20.83
CA LEU A 279 3.62 -16.23 20.77
C LEU A 279 3.64 -15.11 21.84
N LYS A 280 3.62 -15.48 23.09
CA LYS A 280 4.18 -14.64 24.14
C LYS A 280 5.68 -14.63 23.93
N SER A 281 6.15 -13.75 23.07
CA SER A 281 7.56 -13.38 23.07
C SER A 281 7.82 -12.67 24.40
N LYS A 282 8.19 -13.43 25.38
CA LYS A 282 9.00 -12.93 26.47
C LYS A 282 10.44 -12.93 26.02
N ASP A 283 10.70 -12.22 24.95
CA ASP A 283 12.04 -11.73 24.75
C ASP A 283 12.33 -10.84 25.97
N PRO A 284 13.31 -11.17 26.83
CA PRO A 284 13.68 -10.32 27.97
C PRO A 284 14.15 -8.92 27.56
N ILE A 285 14.30 -8.70 26.27
CA ILE A 285 14.59 -7.44 25.59
C ILE A 285 13.36 -6.55 25.52
N ARG A 286 12.16 -7.10 25.62
CA ARG A 286 10.89 -6.40 25.59
C ARG A 286 10.13 -6.76 26.85
N GLU A 287 10.19 -5.89 27.84
CA GLU A 287 9.04 -5.70 28.71
C GLU A 287 8.07 -4.80 27.96
N PRO A 288 7.10 -5.31 27.23
CA PRO A 288 5.98 -4.50 26.79
C PRO A 288 5.10 -4.32 28.03
N ILE A 289 4.42 -3.25 28.08
CA ILE A 289 3.07 -3.24 28.67
C ILE A 289 2.34 -4.35 27.92
N GLU A 290 2.33 -5.55 28.48
CA GLU A 290 2.01 -6.81 27.79
C GLU A 290 0.84 -6.65 26.84
N GLY A 291 1.10 -6.60 25.54
CA GLY A 291 0.13 -6.67 24.49
C GLY A 291 -0.64 -5.38 24.16
N ILE A 292 -0.47 -4.27 24.86
CA ILE A 292 -1.17 -3.00 24.55
C ILE A 292 -0.21 -1.99 23.96
N GLY A 293 -0.30 -1.78 22.64
CA GLY A 293 0.42 -0.71 21.95
C GLY A 293 -0.31 0.64 22.08
N PRO A 294 0.36 1.74 22.42
CA PRO A 294 -0.27 3.06 22.48
C PRO A 294 -0.68 3.55 21.08
N SER A 295 -1.80 4.26 21.02
CA SER A 295 -2.28 4.97 19.83
C SER A 295 -2.67 6.38 20.23
N LEU A 296 -1.97 7.37 19.66
CA LEU A 296 -2.16 8.77 19.95
C LEU A 296 -2.34 9.54 18.65
N SER A 297 -3.25 10.50 18.60
CA SER A 297 -3.32 11.48 17.53
C SER A 297 -3.67 12.87 18.06
N LEU A 298 -3.14 13.88 17.38
CA LEU A 298 -3.32 15.29 17.72
C LEU A 298 -3.51 16.08 16.43
N THR A 299 -4.50 16.97 16.42
CA THR A 299 -4.70 17.92 15.33
C THR A 299 -4.92 19.31 15.91
N TYR A 300 -4.14 20.26 15.45
CA TYR A 300 -4.30 21.68 15.75
C TYR A 300 -4.41 22.49 14.46
N ALA A 301 -5.36 23.40 14.38
CA ALA A 301 -5.45 24.36 13.30
C ALA A 301 -5.86 25.72 13.83
N ASP A 302 -5.24 26.78 13.31
CA ASP A 302 -5.54 28.17 13.69
C ASP A 302 -5.36 29.11 12.50
N ARG A 303 -6.07 30.23 12.51
CA ARG A 303 -5.92 31.33 11.58
C ARG A 303 -5.39 32.55 12.31
N LEU A 304 -4.21 33.00 11.91
CA LEU A 304 -3.43 34.04 12.60
C LEU A 304 -3.52 35.39 11.87
N GLY A 305 -3.27 36.47 12.63
CA GLY A 305 -3.33 37.85 12.13
C GLY A 305 -4.69 38.49 12.31
N LYS A 306 -4.76 39.83 12.17
CA LYS A 306 -6.01 40.59 12.24
C LYS A 306 -6.99 40.17 11.14
N ASP A 307 -6.47 39.95 9.93
CA ASP A 307 -7.24 39.60 8.73
C ASP A 307 -7.29 38.08 8.50
N GLU A 308 -6.84 37.28 9.46
CA GLU A 308 -6.79 35.81 9.38
C GLU A 308 -6.10 35.31 8.07
N ARG A 309 -5.03 36.00 7.66
CA ARG A 309 -4.33 35.67 6.41
C ARG A 309 -3.42 34.45 6.50
N ILE A 310 -2.98 34.05 7.68
CA ILE A 310 -2.09 32.92 7.90
C ILE A 310 -2.89 31.77 8.49
N GLY A 311 -3.03 30.68 7.77
CA GLY A 311 -3.59 29.45 8.26
C GLY A 311 -2.48 28.47 8.62
N ILE A 312 -2.48 27.94 9.84
CA ILE A 312 -1.54 26.93 10.30
C ILE A 312 -2.32 25.69 10.70
N LYS A 313 -1.88 24.54 10.21
CA LYS A 313 -2.38 23.24 10.63
C LYS A 313 -1.24 22.33 11.01
N LEU A 314 -1.30 21.74 12.18
CA LEU A 314 -0.32 20.78 12.71
C LEU A 314 -1.04 19.48 13.03
N ILE A 315 -0.44 18.36 12.66
CA ILE A 315 -0.97 17.04 12.93
C ILE A 315 0.18 16.17 13.43
N GLY A 316 -0.08 15.39 14.47
CA GLY A 316 0.82 14.38 14.99
C GLY A 316 0.07 13.10 15.27
N SER A 317 0.64 11.94 14.93
CA SER A 317 0.12 10.65 15.34
C SER A 317 1.24 9.69 15.67
N TYR A 318 1.04 8.91 16.72
CA TYR A 318 1.93 7.82 17.12
C TYR A 318 1.10 6.57 17.36
N HIS A 319 1.55 5.46 16.82
CA HIS A 319 0.83 4.20 16.88
C HIS A 319 1.80 3.04 17.02
N VAL A 320 1.51 2.13 17.95
CA VAL A 320 2.27 0.88 18.14
C VAL A 320 1.32 -0.30 18.00
N GLN A 321 1.75 -1.29 17.24
CA GLN A 321 0.99 -2.49 16.95
C GLN A 321 1.89 -3.69 16.94
N ASP A 322 1.45 -4.75 17.61
CA ASP A 322 2.05 -6.06 17.50
C ASP A 322 1.45 -6.86 16.34
N GLY A 323 2.29 -7.63 15.67
CA GLY A 323 1.92 -8.57 14.62
C GLY A 323 2.71 -9.86 14.72
N GLY A 324 2.34 -10.86 13.94
CA GLY A 324 3.09 -12.11 13.87
C GLY A 324 2.53 -13.05 12.83
N GLU A 325 3.34 -14.01 12.43
CA GLU A 325 3.01 -15.02 11.44
C GLU A 325 3.43 -16.39 11.95
N VAL A 326 2.62 -17.40 11.64
CA VAL A 326 2.97 -18.81 11.80
C VAL A 326 2.53 -19.54 10.56
N TYR A 327 3.45 -20.25 9.93
CA TYR A 327 3.13 -21.02 8.73
C TYR A 327 4.03 -22.21 8.49
N ALA A 328 3.62 -23.06 7.53
CA ALA A 328 4.46 -24.07 6.91
C ALA A 328 4.56 -23.77 5.41
N THR A 329 5.77 -23.80 4.88
CA THR A 329 6.00 -23.64 3.44
C THR A 329 6.43 -24.96 2.83
N GLN A 330 5.78 -25.38 1.77
CA GLN A 330 6.11 -26.58 1.03
C GLN A 330 6.35 -26.22 -0.43
N THR A 331 7.42 -26.80 -1.02
CA THR A 331 7.70 -26.67 -2.45
C THR A 331 7.32 -27.97 -3.16
N TYR A 332 6.72 -27.87 -4.32
CA TYR A 332 6.35 -29.01 -5.15
C TYR A 332 7.20 -29.05 -6.40
N GLU A 333 7.65 -30.25 -6.68
CA GLU A 333 8.31 -30.57 -7.94
C GLU A 333 7.59 -31.80 -8.51
N GLY A 334 7.23 -31.73 -9.78
CA GLY A 334 6.54 -32.85 -10.42
C GLY A 334 6.27 -32.60 -11.88
N LYS A 335 6.02 -33.67 -12.62
CA LYS A 335 5.47 -33.67 -13.97
C LYS A 335 3.96 -33.85 -13.92
N LEU A 336 3.25 -33.46 -14.96
CA LEU A 336 1.78 -33.53 -15.04
C LEU A 336 1.21 -34.92 -14.75
N ASP A 337 1.95 -35.97 -15.09
CA ASP A 337 1.54 -37.37 -15.01
C ASP A 337 2.12 -38.12 -13.81
N GLU A 338 2.93 -37.46 -12.98
CA GLU A 338 3.53 -38.05 -11.79
C GLU A 338 2.86 -37.57 -10.52
N PRO A 339 2.80 -38.38 -9.44
CA PRO A 339 2.31 -37.91 -8.15
C PRO A 339 3.17 -36.77 -7.62
N TYR A 340 2.53 -35.65 -7.27
CA TYR A 340 3.21 -34.50 -6.67
C TYR A 340 3.62 -34.80 -5.25
N PHE A 341 4.86 -34.51 -4.92
CA PHE A 341 5.44 -34.63 -3.59
C PHE A 341 6.24 -33.38 -3.27
N SER A 342 6.36 -33.08 -2.00
CA SER A 342 7.19 -32.00 -1.50
C SER A 342 8.41 -32.59 -0.83
N PRO A 343 9.60 -32.56 -1.46
CA PRO A 343 10.82 -33.00 -0.83
C PRO A 343 11.27 -32.02 0.25
N ASN A 344 10.90 -30.76 0.10
CA ASN A 344 11.32 -29.67 0.96
C ASN A 344 10.16 -29.06 1.73
N ILE A 345 10.33 -28.84 3.03
CA ILE A 345 9.34 -28.21 3.88
C ILE A 345 10.03 -27.33 4.92
N THR A 346 9.54 -26.08 5.05
CA THR A 346 9.87 -25.23 6.19
C THR A 346 8.71 -25.26 7.17
N SER A 347 8.88 -25.84 8.32
CA SER A 347 7.86 -25.99 9.36
C SER A 347 8.46 -26.39 10.69
N PRO A 348 8.15 -25.74 11.81
CA PRO A 348 7.36 -24.49 11.83
C PRO A 348 8.18 -23.28 11.41
N TYR A 349 7.53 -22.27 10.91
CA TYR A 349 8.05 -20.93 10.79
C TYR A 349 7.25 -20.01 11.73
N PHE A 350 7.96 -19.28 12.57
CA PHE A 350 7.38 -18.31 13.50
C PHE A 350 8.00 -16.95 13.26
N ALA A 351 7.20 -15.93 13.16
CA ALA A 351 7.68 -14.56 13.14
C ALA A 351 6.83 -13.68 14.06
N GLY A 352 7.46 -12.92 14.91
CA GLY A 352 6.86 -11.86 15.71
C GLY A 352 7.39 -10.51 15.27
N ALA A 353 6.53 -9.51 15.20
CA ALA A 353 6.91 -8.16 14.85
C ALA A 353 6.17 -7.15 15.73
N THR A 354 6.87 -6.15 16.25
CA THR A 354 6.26 -4.95 16.82
C THR A 354 6.51 -3.80 15.88
N ARG A 355 5.44 -3.14 15.46
CA ARG A 355 5.48 -2.03 14.51
C ARG A 355 5.11 -0.73 15.20
N SER A 356 5.98 0.25 15.10
CA SER A 356 5.77 1.61 15.59
C SER A 356 5.72 2.59 14.43
N ARG A 357 4.81 3.54 14.47
CA ARG A 357 4.68 4.60 13.46
C ARG A 357 4.56 5.95 14.14
N LEU A 358 5.29 6.92 13.62
CA LEU A 358 5.14 8.33 13.95
C LEU A 358 4.89 9.10 12.66
N ALA A 359 3.83 9.90 12.64
CA ALA A 359 3.61 10.85 11.55
C ALA A 359 3.45 12.25 12.11
N LEU A 360 4.17 13.18 11.52
CA LEU A 360 4.07 14.61 11.81
C LEU A 360 3.77 15.35 10.51
N GLY A 361 2.81 16.25 10.53
CA GLY A 361 2.44 17.06 9.40
C GLY A 361 2.24 18.50 9.77
N GLY A 362 2.68 19.38 8.87
CA GLY A 362 2.48 20.80 9.00
C GLY A 362 2.05 21.41 7.66
N LYS A 363 1.03 22.25 7.69
CA LYS A 363 0.62 23.04 6.53
C LYS A 363 0.48 24.48 6.95
N VAL A 364 1.15 25.35 6.20
CA VAL A 364 1.03 26.79 6.35
C VAL A 364 0.52 27.35 5.04
N ASP A 365 -0.65 27.99 5.10
CA ASP A 365 -1.26 28.69 3.99
C ASP A 365 -1.22 30.19 4.27
N TYR A 366 -0.70 30.98 3.34
CA TYR A 366 -0.66 32.44 3.46
C TYR A 366 -1.43 33.09 2.31
N LYS A 367 -2.51 33.79 2.66
CA LYS A 367 -3.27 34.62 1.72
C LYS A 367 -2.51 35.90 1.46
N VAL A 368 -1.64 35.87 0.43
CA VAL A 368 -0.85 37.03 -0.01
C VAL A 368 -1.78 38.16 -0.44
N SER A 369 -2.85 37.81 -1.18
CA SER A 369 -3.93 38.69 -1.58
C SER A 369 -5.26 37.94 -1.62
N SER A 370 -6.35 38.58 -2.00
CA SER A 370 -7.64 37.92 -2.25
C SER A 370 -7.55 36.83 -3.34
N ASN A 371 -6.60 36.96 -4.26
CA ASN A 371 -6.46 36.10 -5.42
C ASN A 371 -5.19 35.22 -5.39
N THR A 372 -4.33 35.35 -4.37
CA THR A 372 -3.06 34.65 -4.30
C THR A 372 -2.88 33.97 -2.94
N ILE A 373 -2.62 32.65 -3.00
CA ILE A 373 -2.33 31.85 -1.82
C ILE A 373 -0.98 31.16 -2.00
N ALA A 374 -0.08 31.38 -1.05
CA ALA A 374 1.16 30.62 -0.93
C ALA A 374 0.97 29.51 0.11
N THR A 375 1.37 28.32 -0.20
CA THR A 375 1.24 27.13 0.66
C THR A 375 2.60 26.49 0.87
N LEU A 376 2.92 26.15 2.12
CA LEU A 376 4.03 25.28 2.48
C LEU A 376 3.46 24.03 3.13
N ASN A 377 3.70 22.86 2.52
CA ASN A 377 3.30 21.58 3.05
C ASN A 377 4.53 20.78 3.51
N LEU A 378 4.48 20.28 4.75
CA LEU A 378 5.53 19.50 5.40
C LEU A 378 4.93 18.18 5.87
N ALA A 379 5.62 17.08 5.59
CA ALA A 379 5.27 15.78 6.14
C ALA A 379 6.53 15.02 6.56
N TYR A 380 6.44 14.36 7.68
CA TYR A 380 7.43 13.44 8.19
C TYR A 380 6.73 12.17 8.65
N ASN A 381 7.18 11.03 8.16
CA ASN A 381 6.72 9.72 8.60
C ASN A 381 7.94 8.90 9.03
N TRP A 382 7.81 8.23 10.15
CA TRP A 382 8.76 7.26 10.64
C TRP A 382 8.05 5.95 10.93
N PHE A 383 8.68 4.87 10.51
CA PHE A 383 8.23 3.51 10.72
C PHE A 383 9.37 2.70 11.33
N HIS A 384 9.06 1.88 12.31
CA HIS A 384 9.99 0.94 12.90
C HIS A 384 9.31 -0.41 13.09
N GLU A 385 9.97 -1.46 12.66
CA GLU A 385 9.55 -2.85 12.87
C GLU A 385 10.69 -3.61 13.49
N ASP A 386 10.49 -4.12 14.67
CA ASP A 386 11.37 -5.05 15.33
C ASP A 386 10.81 -6.46 15.06
N ASN A 387 11.60 -7.27 14.37
CA ASN A 387 11.19 -8.58 13.88
C ASN A 387 12.09 -9.68 14.48
N ASP A 388 11.43 -10.73 14.97
CA ASP A 388 12.08 -11.94 15.41
C ASP A 388 11.43 -13.15 14.77
N SER A 389 12.21 -13.96 14.04
CA SER A 389 11.69 -15.13 13.34
C SER A 389 12.55 -16.37 13.56
N ARG A 390 11.87 -17.52 13.54
CA ARG A 390 12.50 -18.85 13.71
C ARG A 390 11.91 -19.81 12.71
N SER A 391 12.76 -20.63 12.10
CA SER A 391 12.30 -21.64 11.17
C SER A 391 13.17 -22.89 11.18
N ARG A 392 12.53 -24.03 10.94
CA ARG A 392 13.19 -25.28 10.60
C ARG A 392 12.84 -25.63 9.15
N SER A 393 13.86 -25.83 8.34
CA SER A 393 13.70 -26.29 6.96
C SER A 393 14.29 -27.70 6.83
N LEU A 394 13.47 -28.62 6.32
CA LEU A 394 13.92 -29.94 5.89
C LEU A 394 14.15 -29.90 4.39
N ASN A 395 15.37 -30.15 3.96
CA ASN A 395 15.78 -30.03 2.58
C ASN A 395 16.35 -31.35 2.05
N ALA A 396 15.93 -31.75 0.87
CA ALA A 396 16.45 -32.91 0.16
C ALA A 396 16.71 -32.57 -1.31
N ALA A 397 17.55 -33.36 -1.97
CA ALA A 397 17.67 -33.26 -3.41
C ALA A 397 16.33 -33.54 -4.08
N ALA A 398 15.99 -32.73 -5.06
CA ALA A 398 14.73 -32.80 -5.82
C ALA A 398 14.75 -33.91 -6.87
N ASN A 399 15.13 -35.14 -6.48
CA ASN A 399 15.07 -36.29 -7.35
C ASN A 399 14.50 -37.52 -6.62
N VAL A 400 13.92 -38.41 -7.39
CA VAL A 400 13.23 -39.62 -6.88
C VAL A 400 14.16 -40.57 -6.15
N ALA A 401 15.47 -40.50 -6.41
CA ALA A 401 16.46 -41.28 -5.72
C ALA A 401 16.61 -40.95 -4.22
N SER A 402 16.10 -39.80 -3.79
CA SER A 402 16.04 -39.37 -2.40
C SER A 402 14.84 -39.94 -1.63
N PHE A 403 13.91 -40.63 -2.31
CA PHE A 403 12.65 -41.09 -1.70
C PHE A 403 12.66 -42.59 -1.45
N ALA A 404 12.04 -42.98 -0.35
CA ALA A 404 11.69 -44.36 -0.13
C ALA A 404 10.56 -44.81 -1.12
N PRO A 405 10.53 -46.08 -1.52
CA PRO A 405 9.47 -46.60 -2.37
C PRO A 405 8.08 -46.37 -1.79
N GLY A 406 7.07 -46.19 -2.66
CA GLY A 406 5.67 -45.98 -2.26
C GLY A 406 5.26 -44.55 -1.97
N TYR A 407 6.05 -43.58 -2.40
CA TYR A 407 5.70 -42.15 -2.31
C TYR A 407 4.45 -41.80 -3.13
N SER A 408 3.73 -40.80 -2.70
CA SER A 408 2.51 -40.30 -3.34
C SER A 408 2.33 -38.79 -3.08
N GLY A 409 1.31 -38.15 -3.63
CA GLY A 409 0.96 -36.75 -3.34
C GLY A 409 0.61 -36.48 -1.86
N ASN A 410 0.27 -37.51 -1.08
CA ASN A 410 -0.08 -37.39 0.34
C ASN A 410 1.00 -37.94 1.29
N LEU A 411 1.92 -38.74 0.79
CA LEU A 411 2.92 -39.42 1.60
C LEU A 411 4.27 -39.39 0.89
N VAL A 412 5.31 -38.93 1.56
CA VAL A 412 6.67 -38.98 1.09
C VAL A 412 7.59 -39.26 2.27
N GLU A 413 8.52 -40.18 2.07
CA GLU A 413 9.61 -40.46 3.01
C GLU A 413 10.94 -40.17 2.32
N ILE A 414 11.76 -39.34 2.96
CA ILE A 414 13.08 -38.93 2.47
C ILE A 414 14.13 -39.80 3.17
N LEU A 415 15.02 -40.38 2.37
CA LEU A 415 16.11 -41.18 2.87
C LEU A 415 17.23 -40.32 3.50
N PRO A 416 17.99 -40.83 4.51
CA PRO A 416 19.09 -40.11 5.13
C PRO A 416 20.33 -40.10 4.23
N LEU A 417 20.35 -39.22 3.26
CA LEU A 417 21.44 -39.07 2.28
C LEU A 417 22.28 -37.83 2.61
N ALA A 418 23.50 -37.77 2.04
CA ALA A 418 24.35 -36.58 2.16
C ALA A 418 23.68 -35.27 1.68
N THR A 419 22.67 -35.38 0.79
CA THR A 419 21.88 -34.26 0.28
C THR A 419 20.65 -33.94 1.13
N SER A 420 20.33 -34.76 2.14
CA SER A 420 19.21 -34.56 3.03
C SER A 420 19.64 -33.86 4.32
N SER A 421 18.93 -32.83 4.75
CA SER A 421 19.34 -32.05 5.92
C SER A 421 18.17 -31.38 6.64
N SER A 422 18.34 -31.09 7.91
CA SER A 422 17.55 -30.17 8.71
C SER A 422 18.35 -28.90 8.94
N THR A 423 17.80 -27.75 8.54
CA THR A 423 18.39 -26.43 8.78
C THR A 423 17.56 -25.66 9.78
N LEU A 424 18.18 -25.21 10.85
CA LEU A 424 17.60 -24.28 11.81
C LEU A 424 18.07 -22.87 11.49
N GLN A 425 17.15 -21.91 11.57
CA GLN A 425 17.45 -20.50 11.39
C GLN A 425 16.72 -19.66 12.44
N GLY A 426 17.48 -18.80 13.10
CA GLY A 426 16.99 -17.71 13.92
C GLY A 426 17.38 -16.37 13.29
N ASN A 427 16.42 -15.46 13.10
CA ASN A 427 16.69 -14.16 12.55
C ASN A 427 16.05 -13.09 13.43
N THR A 428 16.86 -12.13 13.83
CA THR A 428 16.43 -10.95 14.60
C THR A 428 16.89 -9.71 13.87
N ASN A 429 15.96 -8.85 13.46
CA ASN A 429 16.29 -7.64 12.74
C ASN A 429 15.41 -6.46 13.12
N ASP A 430 15.96 -5.25 13.02
CA ASP A 430 15.23 -4.00 13.07
C ASP A 430 15.10 -3.45 11.65
N LYS A 431 13.89 -3.11 11.26
CA LYS A 431 13.59 -2.36 10.05
C LYS A 431 13.12 -0.98 10.45
N SER A 432 13.81 0.05 10.01
CA SER A 432 13.39 1.44 10.19
C SER A 432 13.20 2.10 8.83
N GLY A 433 12.13 2.87 8.70
CA GLY A 433 11.87 3.68 7.53
C GLY A 433 11.52 5.11 7.93
N ARG A 434 11.95 6.07 7.13
CA ARG A 434 11.59 7.47 7.30
C ARG A 434 11.36 8.13 5.96
N THR A 435 10.33 8.95 5.90
CA THR A 435 9.97 9.69 4.68
C THR A 435 9.74 11.14 5.05
N TYR A 436 10.39 12.03 4.31
CA TYR A 436 10.23 13.48 4.42
C TYR A 436 9.59 14.00 3.14
N GLN A 437 8.76 15.02 3.30
CA GLN A 437 8.27 15.79 2.17
C GLN A 437 8.22 17.27 2.53
N LEU A 438 8.70 18.10 1.60
CA LEU A 438 8.63 19.55 1.61
C LEU A 438 8.06 20.01 0.27
N SER A 439 6.94 20.74 0.27
CA SER A 439 6.29 21.17 -0.97
C SER A 439 5.77 22.60 -0.85
N PRO A 440 6.58 23.61 -1.20
CA PRO A 440 6.11 24.99 -1.39
C PRO A 440 5.36 25.10 -2.72
N SER A 441 4.28 25.86 -2.72
CA SER A 441 3.49 26.15 -3.93
C SER A 441 2.77 27.48 -3.82
N VAL A 442 2.46 28.08 -4.97
CA VAL A 442 1.69 29.32 -5.06
C VAL A 442 0.60 29.14 -6.10
N LYS A 443 -0.57 29.65 -5.78
CA LYS A 443 -1.75 29.66 -6.66
C LYS A 443 -2.28 31.07 -6.81
N HIS A 444 -2.38 31.50 -8.05
CA HIS A 444 -3.03 32.78 -8.42
C HIS A 444 -4.34 32.49 -9.13
N ARG A 445 -5.39 33.16 -8.71
CA ARG A 445 -6.74 33.09 -9.30
C ARG A 445 -7.14 34.48 -9.76
N LEU A 446 -6.59 34.87 -10.92
CA LEU A 446 -6.86 36.14 -11.55
C LEU A 446 -8.16 36.05 -12.39
N PRO A 447 -8.80 37.16 -12.73
CA PRO A 447 -9.94 37.14 -13.62
C PRO A 447 -9.63 36.43 -14.95
N GLY A 448 -10.31 35.34 -15.23
CA GLY A 448 -10.09 34.50 -16.42
C GLY A 448 -8.74 33.81 -16.54
N LEU A 449 -7.86 33.88 -15.57
CA LEU A 449 -6.52 33.28 -15.61
C LEU A 449 -6.10 32.64 -14.28
N ASP A 450 -5.82 31.35 -14.29
CA ASP A 450 -5.26 30.64 -13.14
C ASP A 450 -3.78 30.30 -13.41
N LEU A 451 -2.91 30.57 -12.45
CA LEU A 451 -1.50 30.22 -12.50
C LEU A 451 -1.13 29.46 -11.22
N ASP A 452 -0.68 28.22 -11.38
CA ASP A 452 -0.24 27.34 -10.29
C ASP A 452 1.21 26.91 -10.54
N TYR A 453 2.07 27.09 -9.53
CA TYR A 453 3.44 26.59 -9.59
C TYR A 453 3.94 26.13 -8.23
N GLY A 454 4.91 25.23 -8.25
CA GLY A 454 5.45 24.70 -7.01
C GLY A 454 6.67 23.82 -7.22
N LEU A 455 7.37 23.64 -6.11
CA LEU A 455 8.49 22.72 -5.99
C LEU A 455 8.11 21.61 -5.01
N SER A 456 8.73 20.46 -5.14
CA SER A 456 8.59 19.38 -4.16
C SER A 456 9.90 18.65 -4.01
N PHE A 457 10.24 18.37 -2.77
CA PHE A 457 11.30 17.48 -2.36
C PHE A 457 10.69 16.37 -1.50
N SER A 458 10.97 15.11 -1.83
CA SER A 458 10.60 13.96 -1.04
C SER A 458 11.80 13.02 -0.95
N ASN A 459 12.10 12.56 0.26
CA ASN A 459 13.13 11.55 0.51
C ASN A 459 12.55 10.46 1.36
N SER A 460 12.79 9.21 0.99
CA SER A 460 12.38 8.01 1.73
C SER A 460 13.57 7.09 1.90
N GLU A 461 13.80 6.65 3.12
CA GLU A 461 14.86 5.72 3.46
C GLU A 461 14.28 4.52 4.19
N THR A 462 14.77 3.32 3.89
CA THR A 462 14.55 2.11 4.67
C THR A 462 15.90 1.51 5.02
N TYR A 463 16.05 1.17 6.26
CA TYR A 463 17.26 0.64 6.84
C TYR A 463 16.94 -0.61 7.65
N TYR A 464 17.67 -1.69 7.37
CA TYR A 464 17.67 -2.92 8.15
C TYR A 464 18.97 -3.01 8.91
N ASP A 465 18.87 -3.07 10.21
CA ASP A 465 20.02 -3.19 11.08
C ASP A 465 20.12 -4.60 11.64
N HIS A 466 21.20 -5.26 11.27
CA HIS A 466 21.62 -6.53 11.82
C HIS A 466 23.00 -6.38 12.52
N SER A 467 23.37 -5.15 12.91
CA SER A 467 24.65 -4.88 13.54
C SER A 467 24.60 -5.17 15.04
N PRO A 468 25.63 -5.84 15.60
CA PRO A 468 25.75 -6.03 17.05
C PRO A 468 26.02 -4.74 17.81
N TYR A 469 26.42 -3.67 17.08
CA TYR A 469 26.96 -2.43 17.66
C TYR A 469 26.12 -1.18 17.41
N ASN A 470 24.87 -1.30 17.04
CA ASN A 470 24.05 -0.12 16.87
C ASN A 470 23.93 0.65 18.19
N ARG A 471 24.22 1.95 18.16
CA ARG A 471 24.16 2.86 19.31
C ARG A 471 22.79 2.86 20.02
N HIS A 472 21.73 2.47 19.33
CA HIS A 472 20.37 2.43 19.85
C HIS A 472 20.01 1.07 20.47
N HIS A 473 20.77 -0.02 20.18
CA HIS A 473 20.45 -1.38 20.56
C HIS A 473 21.67 -2.21 21.03
N ALA A 474 22.65 -1.57 21.68
CA ALA A 474 23.85 -2.26 22.17
C ALA A 474 23.55 -3.46 23.11
N ALA A 475 22.37 -3.47 23.75
CA ALA A 475 21.92 -4.57 24.60
C ALA A 475 21.29 -5.74 23.82
N HIS A 476 21.02 -5.57 22.52
CA HIS A 476 20.19 -6.49 21.73
C HIS A 476 20.79 -6.74 20.35
N PRO A 477 21.81 -7.59 20.28
CA PRO A 477 22.49 -7.88 19.02
C PRO A 477 21.52 -8.50 18.01
N LYS A 478 21.55 -7.99 16.80
CA LYS A 478 20.74 -8.40 15.66
C LYS A 478 21.58 -9.27 14.72
N GLY A 479 20.92 -10.13 13.96
CA GLY A 479 21.56 -10.98 12.98
C GLY A 479 20.76 -12.21 12.65
N THR A 480 21.30 -13.01 11.74
CA THR A 480 20.76 -14.31 11.35
C THR A 480 21.73 -15.40 11.77
N VAL A 481 21.28 -16.30 12.61
CA VAL A 481 22.01 -17.52 12.98
C VAL A 481 21.41 -18.68 12.19
N SER A 482 22.26 -19.49 11.58
CA SER A 482 21.85 -20.74 10.93
C SER A 482 22.79 -21.88 11.27
N MET A 483 22.24 -23.11 11.32
CA MET A 483 22.99 -24.33 11.50
C MET A 483 22.32 -25.47 10.74
N VAL A 484 23.09 -26.47 10.36
CA VAL A 484 22.64 -27.57 9.50
C VAL A 484 22.93 -28.91 10.15
N LEU A 485 21.97 -29.81 10.11
CA LEU A 485 22.14 -31.21 10.46
C LEU A 485 21.99 -32.05 9.18
N PRO A 486 23.06 -32.63 8.63
CA PRO A 486 22.99 -33.45 7.42
C PRO A 486 22.56 -34.87 7.74
N ASN A 487 22.32 -35.67 6.69
CA ASN A 487 22.03 -37.10 6.73
C ASN A 487 20.78 -37.44 7.57
N VAL A 488 19.72 -36.67 7.43
CA VAL A 488 18.46 -36.88 8.16
C VAL A 488 17.42 -37.45 7.22
N GLY A 489 16.69 -38.49 7.66
CA GLY A 489 15.51 -39.01 6.99
C GLY A 489 14.25 -38.56 7.70
N TRP A 490 13.19 -38.26 6.91
CA TRP A 490 11.91 -37.87 7.45
C TRP A 490 10.75 -38.31 6.56
N LYS A 491 9.61 -38.46 7.19
CA LYS A 491 8.34 -38.77 6.53
C LYS A 491 7.39 -37.58 6.67
N ILE A 492 6.78 -37.18 5.56
CA ILE A 492 5.75 -36.17 5.50
C ILE A 492 4.43 -36.86 5.18
N ASP A 493 3.46 -36.77 6.08
CA ASP A 493 2.13 -37.37 5.94
C ASP A 493 1.06 -36.26 5.89
N ARG A 494 0.42 -36.11 4.73
CA ARG A 494 -0.63 -35.13 4.44
C ARG A 494 -2.04 -35.67 4.55
N THR A 495 -2.20 -36.93 4.97
CA THR A 495 -3.53 -37.59 4.99
C THR A 495 -4.48 -36.95 6.00
N LYS A 496 -3.96 -36.39 7.11
CA LYS A 496 -4.74 -35.70 8.14
C LYS A 496 -4.88 -34.21 7.90
N SER A 497 -3.82 -33.57 7.46
CA SER A 497 -3.78 -32.14 7.12
C SER A 497 -2.79 -31.93 5.98
N ARG A 498 -3.27 -31.38 4.90
CA ARG A 498 -2.43 -30.99 3.77
C ARG A 498 -1.69 -29.69 4.05
N GLU A 499 -2.23 -28.91 4.93
CA GLU A 499 -1.76 -27.58 5.31
C GLU A 499 -0.63 -27.67 6.30
N TYR A 500 -0.82 -28.48 7.29
CA TYR A 500 0.15 -28.74 8.37
C TYR A 500 0.35 -30.25 8.45
N PRO A 501 1.13 -30.82 7.51
CA PRO A 501 1.34 -32.25 7.46
C PRO A 501 2.08 -32.76 8.69
N LEU A 502 1.84 -33.98 9.09
CA LEU A 502 2.61 -34.63 10.12
C LEU A 502 4.03 -34.87 9.58
N ILE A 503 5.03 -34.39 10.29
CA ILE A 503 6.44 -34.60 9.98
C ILE A 503 7.02 -35.50 11.08
N THR A 504 7.56 -36.64 10.67
CA THR A 504 8.18 -37.60 11.57
C THR A 504 9.61 -37.89 11.10
N GLN A 505 10.58 -37.72 11.95
CA GLN A 505 11.93 -38.18 11.64
C GLN A 505 11.97 -39.72 11.58
N THR A 506 12.55 -40.28 10.54
CA THR A 506 12.65 -41.74 10.32
C THR A 506 14.04 -42.27 10.47
N ALA A 507 15.06 -41.46 10.24
CA ALA A 507 16.47 -41.87 10.36
C ALA A 507 17.39 -40.67 10.56
N GLY A 508 18.64 -40.96 10.93
CA GLY A 508 19.68 -39.99 11.19
C GLY A 508 19.72 -39.46 12.63
N PRO A 509 20.64 -38.54 12.95
CA PRO A 509 20.74 -37.92 14.27
C PRO A 509 19.49 -37.11 14.62
N ASP A 510 19.12 -37.01 15.91
CA ASP A 510 17.91 -36.34 16.37
C ASP A 510 17.91 -34.85 15.99
N ILE A 511 16.91 -34.44 15.25
CA ILE A 511 16.71 -33.04 14.81
C ILE A 511 16.34 -32.08 15.95
N TYR A 512 16.00 -32.60 17.11
CA TYR A 512 15.68 -31.84 18.32
C TYR A 512 16.84 -31.69 19.29
N ASP A 513 18.02 -32.18 18.92
CA ASP A 513 19.25 -32.01 19.69
C ASP A 513 20.25 -31.15 18.89
N LEU A 514 20.49 -29.91 19.39
CA LEU A 514 21.38 -28.95 18.72
C LEU A 514 22.84 -29.43 18.68
N SER A 515 23.26 -30.35 19.57
CA SER A 515 24.60 -30.89 19.53
C SER A 515 24.90 -31.72 18.27
N ASN A 516 23.86 -32.19 17.58
CA ASN A 516 23.97 -32.92 16.32
C ASN A 516 24.19 -32.02 15.11
N TYR A 517 23.94 -30.70 15.27
CA TYR A 517 24.04 -29.73 14.15
C TYR A 517 25.50 -29.31 13.94
N ARG A 518 25.78 -28.78 12.74
CA ARG A 518 27.09 -28.33 12.27
C ARG A 518 26.92 -27.02 11.50
N ASN A 519 28.02 -26.49 10.98
CA ASN A 519 28.03 -25.29 10.13
C ASN A 519 27.27 -24.13 10.78
N MET A 520 27.58 -23.77 12.02
CA MET A 520 26.98 -22.60 12.61
C MET A 520 27.52 -21.35 11.94
N ILE A 521 26.60 -20.56 11.43
CA ILE A 521 26.88 -19.34 10.72
C ILE A 521 26.12 -18.20 11.39
N LEU A 522 26.82 -17.11 11.70
CA LEU A 522 26.22 -15.83 12.07
C LEU A 522 26.37 -14.84 10.91
N THR A 523 25.29 -14.34 10.39
CA THR A 523 25.27 -13.27 9.38
C THR A 523 24.79 -11.99 10.02
N GLN A 524 25.59 -10.93 9.95
CA GLN A 524 25.30 -9.60 10.49
C GLN A 524 25.67 -8.53 9.46
N GLY A 525 25.27 -7.28 9.73
CA GLY A 525 25.55 -6.13 8.88
C GLY A 525 24.32 -5.29 8.62
N ASP A 526 24.49 -4.24 7.88
CA ASP A 526 23.41 -3.34 7.51
C ASP A 526 23.09 -3.46 6.03
N ARG A 527 21.83 -3.32 5.72
CA ARG A 527 21.35 -3.14 4.36
C ARG A 527 20.26 -2.07 4.32
N GLY A 528 20.18 -1.37 3.23
CA GLY A 528 19.18 -0.34 3.13
C GLY A 528 18.92 0.13 1.71
N GLY A 529 18.03 1.11 1.62
CA GLY A 529 17.72 1.78 0.37
C GLY A 529 17.20 3.18 0.62
N ALA A 530 17.59 4.09 -0.23
CA ALA A 530 17.13 5.47 -0.24
C ALA A 530 16.52 5.82 -1.60
N ASP A 531 15.47 6.61 -1.56
CA ASP A 531 14.79 7.14 -2.74
C ASP A 531 14.59 8.64 -2.55
N THR A 532 15.12 9.45 -3.45
CA THR A 532 14.98 10.91 -3.42
C THR A 532 14.26 11.37 -4.68
N VAL A 533 13.18 12.11 -4.52
CA VAL A 533 12.40 12.69 -5.62
C VAL A 533 12.37 14.20 -5.46
N MET A 534 12.82 14.90 -6.50
CA MET A 534 12.71 16.35 -6.63
C MET A 534 11.87 16.68 -7.84
N SER A 535 10.93 17.60 -7.72
CA SER A 535 10.13 18.03 -8.86
C SER A 535 9.81 19.52 -8.82
N GLY A 536 9.62 20.09 -10.01
CA GLY A 536 9.09 21.42 -10.22
C GLY A 536 7.99 21.39 -11.26
N ARG A 537 6.89 22.08 -10.99
CA ARG A 537 5.74 22.19 -11.92
C ARG A 537 5.29 23.61 -12.12
N LEU A 538 4.73 23.86 -13.30
CA LEU A 538 4.09 25.11 -13.69
C LEU A 538 2.87 24.81 -14.54
N ASP A 539 1.72 25.37 -14.17
CA ASP A 539 0.43 25.21 -14.84
C ASP A 539 -0.20 26.58 -15.06
N LEU A 540 -0.59 26.88 -16.28
CA LEU A 540 -1.31 28.08 -16.69
C LEU A 540 -2.64 27.69 -17.31
N LYS A 541 -3.76 28.21 -16.79
CA LYS A 541 -5.10 27.94 -17.30
C LYS A 541 -5.82 29.24 -17.62
N LYS A 542 -6.21 29.42 -18.88
CA LYS A 542 -7.03 30.53 -19.36
C LYS A 542 -8.49 30.06 -19.47
N ASN A 543 -9.39 30.71 -18.74
CA ASN A 543 -10.83 30.50 -18.80
C ASN A 543 -11.45 31.49 -19.81
N PHE A 544 -12.37 30.98 -20.61
CA PHE A 544 -13.13 31.77 -21.59
C PHE A 544 -14.61 31.76 -21.18
N GLU A 545 -15.13 32.92 -20.84
CA GLU A 545 -16.55 33.13 -20.49
C GLU A 545 -17.33 33.44 -21.75
N THR A 546 -17.64 32.41 -22.55
CA THR A 546 -18.43 32.44 -23.75
C THR A 546 -19.76 31.74 -23.53
N THR A 547 -20.65 31.75 -24.55
CA THR A 547 -21.92 30.98 -24.51
C THR A 547 -21.68 29.47 -24.23
N ALA A 548 -20.52 28.95 -24.61
CA ALA A 548 -20.03 27.62 -24.25
C ALA A 548 -18.77 27.78 -23.37
N PRO A 549 -18.91 27.76 -22.03
CA PRO A 549 -17.76 27.92 -21.15
C PRO A 549 -16.64 26.98 -21.51
N ALA A 550 -15.41 27.51 -21.64
CA ALA A 550 -14.27 26.75 -22.09
C ALA A 550 -13.01 27.15 -21.32
N PHE A 551 -12.01 26.30 -21.33
CA PHE A 551 -10.67 26.68 -20.92
C PHE A 551 -9.59 25.99 -21.75
N VAL A 552 -8.43 26.62 -21.79
CA VAL A 552 -7.18 26.01 -22.25
C VAL A 552 -6.21 26.00 -21.07
N LYS A 553 -5.56 24.86 -20.83
CA LYS A 553 -4.53 24.69 -19.80
C LYS A 553 -3.26 24.17 -20.44
N VAL A 554 -2.15 24.82 -20.14
CA VAL A 554 -0.80 24.41 -20.55
C VAL A 554 0.09 24.28 -19.33
N GLY A 555 1.05 23.41 -19.38
CA GLY A 555 1.95 23.27 -18.25
C GLY A 555 3.11 22.33 -18.52
N GLY A 556 4.00 22.25 -17.53
CA GLY A 556 5.17 21.39 -17.56
C GLY A 556 5.62 20.94 -16.18
N ASN A 557 6.33 19.84 -16.17
CA ASN A 557 6.90 19.24 -14.96
C ASN A 557 8.28 18.66 -15.26
N VAL A 558 9.23 18.90 -14.36
CA VAL A 558 10.53 18.23 -14.34
C VAL A 558 10.62 17.46 -13.02
N ARG A 559 10.87 16.16 -13.10
CA ARG A 559 11.06 15.29 -11.95
C ARG A 559 12.38 14.55 -12.08
N ARG A 560 13.22 14.63 -11.04
CA ARG A 560 14.43 13.82 -10.88
C ARG A 560 14.25 12.89 -9.70
N GLN A 561 14.53 11.61 -9.93
CA GLN A 561 14.51 10.56 -8.92
C GLN A 561 15.87 9.89 -8.85
N GLU A 562 16.37 9.69 -7.64
CA GLU A 562 17.60 8.94 -7.39
C GLU A 562 17.31 7.82 -6.40
N ARG A 563 17.58 6.59 -6.82
CA ARG A 563 17.40 5.39 -6.02
C ARG A 563 18.74 4.74 -5.76
N THR A 564 19.06 4.50 -4.48
CA THR A 564 20.26 3.78 -4.07
C THR A 564 19.87 2.65 -3.13
N VAL A 565 20.52 1.50 -3.29
CA VAL A 565 20.46 0.39 -2.34
C VAL A 565 21.87 -0.06 -1.99
N TRP A 566 22.02 -0.58 -0.77
CA TRP A 566 23.30 -1.11 -0.27
C TRP A 566 23.08 -2.36 0.57
N ASN A 567 24.14 -3.19 0.68
CA ASN A 567 24.15 -4.35 1.54
C ASN A 567 25.58 -4.61 2.02
N ASN A 568 25.82 -4.45 3.31
CA ASN A 568 27.13 -4.61 3.97
C ASN A 568 27.14 -5.85 4.88
N ALA A 569 26.49 -6.94 4.46
CA ALA A 569 26.42 -8.16 5.25
C ALA A 569 27.81 -8.83 5.37
N ARG A 570 28.09 -9.29 6.57
CA ARG A 570 29.28 -10.06 6.95
C ARG A 570 28.84 -11.42 7.48
N ARG A 571 29.65 -12.44 7.25
CA ARG A 571 29.38 -13.79 7.66
C ARG A 571 30.53 -14.31 8.53
N TYR A 572 30.17 -14.93 9.62
CA TYR A 572 31.11 -15.57 10.56
C TYR A 572 30.75 -17.04 10.71
N ASN A 573 31.72 -17.92 10.51
CA ASN A 573 31.59 -19.35 10.70
C ASN A 573 32.18 -19.72 12.05
N TYR A 574 31.47 -20.50 12.83
CA TYR A 574 32.01 -21.05 14.08
C TYR A 574 33.01 -22.15 13.75
N ALA A 575 34.24 -22.04 14.25
CA ALA A 575 35.33 -22.92 13.93
C ALA A 575 35.76 -23.79 15.13
N GLY A 576 35.10 -23.61 16.29
CA GLY A 576 35.42 -24.38 17.49
C GLY A 576 36.79 -24.07 18.12
N PRO A 577 37.16 -24.81 19.14
CA PRO A 577 38.44 -24.65 19.83
C PRO A 577 39.67 -24.91 18.96
N ASP A 578 39.63 -25.83 18.02
CA ASP A 578 40.76 -26.16 17.12
C ASP A 578 40.90 -25.15 15.94
N GLY A 579 39.94 -24.22 15.76
CA GLY A 579 39.94 -23.23 14.69
C GLY A 579 39.56 -23.80 13.31
N VAL A 580 39.09 -25.04 13.22
CA VAL A 580 38.75 -25.73 11.97
C VAL A 580 37.24 -25.95 11.88
N ILE A 581 36.59 -25.35 10.86
CA ILE A 581 35.16 -25.46 10.68
C ILE A 581 34.74 -26.91 10.41
N ASN A 582 33.79 -27.42 11.21
CA ASN A 582 33.24 -28.79 11.16
C ASN A 582 34.27 -29.90 11.43
N SER A 583 35.22 -29.67 12.30
CA SER A 583 36.16 -30.68 12.79
C SER A 583 35.50 -31.71 13.71
N GLY A 584 34.38 -31.31 14.36
CA GLY A 584 33.62 -32.14 15.29
C GLY A 584 33.77 -31.74 16.76
N ASP A 585 34.57 -30.72 17.05
CA ASP A 585 34.76 -30.15 18.38
C ASP A 585 33.80 -29.00 18.70
N GLU A 586 32.98 -28.57 17.70
CA GLU A 586 31.98 -27.52 17.85
C GLU A 586 30.78 -27.97 18.69
N MET A 587 30.74 -27.57 19.94
CA MET A 587 29.65 -27.89 20.87
C MET A 587 28.43 -26.98 20.66
N LEU A 588 27.64 -27.18 19.60
CA LEU A 588 26.52 -26.28 19.24
C LEU A 588 25.34 -26.31 20.22
N GLY A 589 25.25 -27.37 21.04
CA GLY A 589 24.25 -27.47 22.12
C GLY A 589 24.32 -26.32 23.14
N GLN A 590 25.49 -25.68 23.30
CA GLN A 590 25.66 -24.51 24.18
C GLN A 590 24.87 -23.28 23.72
N PHE A 591 24.46 -23.20 22.44
CA PHE A 591 23.78 -22.07 21.85
C PHE A 591 22.24 -22.20 21.88
N VAL A 592 21.70 -23.21 22.56
CA VAL A 592 20.25 -23.37 22.76
C VAL A 592 19.72 -22.21 23.58
N ASP A 593 18.73 -21.52 23.04
CA ASP A 593 17.97 -20.52 23.79
C ASP A 593 16.73 -21.17 24.46
N ARG A 594 16.91 -21.52 25.72
CA ARG A 594 15.87 -22.23 26.50
C ARG A 594 14.62 -21.38 26.76
N GLU A 595 14.73 -20.05 26.71
CA GLU A 595 13.57 -19.19 26.83
C GLU A 595 12.67 -19.29 25.60
N LEU A 596 13.26 -19.49 24.42
CA LEU A 596 12.52 -19.67 23.17
C LEU A 596 11.85 -21.04 23.06
N GLU A 597 12.38 -22.09 23.72
CA GLU A 597 11.75 -23.42 23.73
C GLU A 597 10.32 -23.37 24.27
N LYS A 598 10.05 -22.53 25.25
CA LYS A 598 8.75 -22.42 25.92
C LYS A 598 7.64 -21.89 24.99
N TYR A 599 7.98 -21.29 23.85
CA TYR A 599 7.04 -20.63 22.95
C TYR A 599 6.70 -21.41 21.68
N SER A 600 7.44 -22.51 21.45
CA SER A 600 7.18 -23.38 20.29
C SER A 600 6.24 -24.54 20.62
N ASP A 601 5.59 -24.55 21.79
CA ASP A 601 4.77 -25.63 22.31
C ASP A 601 3.60 -25.98 21.40
N GLY A 602 3.77 -27.06 20.64
CA GLY A 602 2.68 -27.77 19.98
C GLY A 602 1.86 -26.95 19.00
N TYR A 603 2.32 -25.76 18.63
CA TYR A 603 1.63 -24.94 17.64
C TYR A 603 1.62 -25.68 16.29
N LEU A 604 0.50 -25.70 15.62
CA LEU A 604 0.25 -26.49 14.42
C LEU A 604 0.41 -28.00 14.62
N GLY A 605 0.52 -28.49 15.87
CA GLY A 605 0.67 -29.91 16.19
C GLY A 605 2.11 -30.46 16.08
N TYR A 606 3.10 -29.59 15.88
CA TYR A 606 4.51 -30.01 15.85
C TYR A 606 5.11 -30.09 17.27
N ARG A 607 6.10 -30.99 17.44
CA ARG A 607 6.89 -31.06 18.66
C ARG A 607 7.66 -29.75 18.86
N PRO A 608 7.79 -29.24 20.09
CA PRO A 608 8.67 -28.11 20.42
C PRO A 608 10.08 -28.29 19.85
N GLN A 609 10.62 -27.19 19.28
CA GLN A 609 11.92 -27.17 18.65
C GLN A 609 12.90 -26.36 19.50
N PRO A 610 14.08 -26.88 19.85
CA PRO A 610 15.14 -26.04 20.38
C PRO A 610 15.65 -25.09 19.31
N TRP A 611 15.84 -23.84 19.70
CA TRP A 611 16.27 -22.79 18.77
C TRP A 611 17.63 -22.22 19.17
N PRO A 612 18.52 -21.88 18.23
CA PRO A 612 19.70 -21.10 18.52
C PRO A 612 19.35 -19.66 18.83
N GLY A 613 19.91 -19.11 19.90
CA GLY A 613 19.68 -17.71 20.29
C GLY A 613 20.66 -16.77 19.62
N THR A 614 20.15 -15.84 18.81
CA THR A 614 20.98 -14.82 18.14
C THR A 614 21.82 -14.02 19.14
N LYS A 615 21.24 -13.67 20.29
CA LYS A 615 21.94 -12.96 21.38
C LYS A 615 23.07 -13.77 21.96
N GLY A 616 22.81 -15.04 22.27
CA GLY A 616 23.83 -15.96 22.83
C GLY A 616 25.01 -16.14 21.87
N VAL A 617 24.73 -16.36 20.59
CA VAL A 617 25.74 -16.50 19.54
C VAL A 617 26.52 -15.19 19.34
N THR A 618 25.89 -14.05 19.30
CA THR A 618 26.58 -12.76 19.16
C THR A 618 27.43 -12.43 20.35
N ASN A 619 26.98 -12.69 21.57
CA ASN A 619 27.78 -12.48 22.78
C ASN A 619 28.99 -13.44 22.79
N HIS A 620 28.82 -14.66 22.32
CA HIS A 620 29.89 -15.62 22.23
C HIS A 620 31.02 -15.20 21.27
N ILE A 621 30.66 -14.69 20.06
CA ILE A 621 31.67 -14.17 19.12
C ILE A 621 32.41 -12.96 19.68
N LEU A 622 31.70 -12.08 20.41
CA LEU A 622 32.35 -10.93 21.07
C LEU A 622 33.32 -11.31 22.16
N ALA A 623 32.99 -12.36 22.94
CA ALA A 623 33.81 -12.84 24.01
C ALA A 623 34.97 -13.73 23.51
N ASN A 624 34.77 -14.45 22.43
CA ASN A 624 35.70 -15.47 21.91
C ASN A 624 35.91 -15.32 20.40
N PRO A 625 36.42 -14.19 19.90
CA PRO A 625 36.53 -13.94 18.46
C PRO A 625 37.44 -14.94 17.75
N GLY A 626 38.45 -15.53 18.45
CA GLY A 626 39.34 -16.54 17.89
C GLY A 626 38.69 -17.90 17.56
N LEU A 627 37.47 -18.14 18.03
CA LEU A 627 36.69 -19.35 17.72
C LEU A 627 35.84 -19.20 16.47
N TRP A 628 35.93 -18.03 15.79
CA TRP A 628 35.11 -17.67 14.63
C TRP A 628 35.99 -17.21 13.46
N THR A 629 35.65 -17.67 12.29
CA THR A 629 36.31 -17.25 11.03
C THR A 629 35.36 -16.40 10.20
N GLU A 630 35.78 -15.17 9.84
CA GLU A 630 35.03 -14.32 8.92
C GLU A 630 35.18 -14.80 7.47
N ASP A 631 34.06 -14.90 6.77
CA ASP A 631 34.04 -15.15 5.33
C ASP A 631 34.20 -13.81 4.59
N LEU A 632 35.45 -13.45 4.32
CA LEU A 632 35.82 -12.20 3.65
C LEU A 632 35.29 -12.13 2.19
N LEU A 633 35.20 -13.29 1.53
CA LEU A 633 34.65 -13.35 0.17
C LEU A 633 33.15 -13.03 0.16
N TYR A 634 32.41 -13.59 1.11
CA TYR A 634 31.01 -13.27 1.29
C TYR A 634 30.80 -11.77 1.60
N ALA A 635 31.58 -11.21 2.51
CA ALA A 635 31.50 -9.79 2.86
C ALA A 635 31.77 -8.88 1.65
N ARG A 636 32.82 -9.19 0.89
CA ARG A 636 33.15 -8.49 -0.36
C ARG A 636 32.05 -8.59 -1.40
N ASN A 637 31.55 -9.80 -1.64
CA ASN A 637 30.49 -10.04 -2.63
C ASN A 637 29.17 -9.41 -2.22
N SER A 638 28.83 -9.43 -0.95
CA SER A 638 27.65 -8.76 -0.41
C SER A 638 27.72 -7.25 -0.64
N ASN A 639 28.85 -6.61 -0.32
CA ASN A 639 29.04 -5.19 -0.52
C ASN A 639 29.04 -4.80 -2.01
N LEU A 640 29.86 -5.43 -2.84
CA LEU A 640 29.94 -5.07 -4.27
C LEU A 640 28.65 -5.39 -5.01
N GLY A 641 28.06 -6.56 -4.79
CA GLY A 641 26.81 -6.99 -5.45
C GLY A 641 25.58 -6.26 -4.94
N GLY A 642 25.59 -5.84 -3.67
CA GLY A 642 24.48 -5.15 -3.01
C GLY A 642 24.35 -3.68 -3.37
N ASN A 643 25.47 -3.00 -3.67
CA ASN A 643 25.49 -1.54 -3.88
C ASN A 643 25.10 -1.17 -5.32
N ARG A 644 23.93 -0.58 -5.50
CA ARG A 644 23.35 -0.21 -6.80
C ARG A 644 22.69 1.15 -6.73
N THR A 645 22.83 1.93 -7.81
CA THR A 645 22.25 3.28 -7.89
C THR A 645 21.65 3.52 -9.27
N ILE A 646 20.55 4.22 -9.33
CA ILE A 646 19.96 4.71 -10.58
C ILE A 646 19.44 6.13 -10.39
N LYS A 647 19.66 6.96 -11.43
CA LYS A 647 19.07 8.29 -11.56
C LYS A 647 18.12 8.29 -12.74
N GLU A 648 16.91 8.77 -12.53
CA GLU A 648 15.90 8.94 -13.56
C GLU A 648 15.45 10.39 -13.60
N THR A 649 15.49 11.01 -14.78
CA THR A 649 14.95 12.36 -15.01
C THR A 649 13.80 12.26 -16.00
N VAL A 650 12.62 12.78 -15.60
CA VAL A 650 11.44 12.88 -16.46
C VAL A 650 11.13 14.35 -16.68
N MET A 651 11.15 14.77 -17.93
CA MET A 651 10.75 16.11 -18.38
C MET A 651 9.47 15.99 -19.17
N SER A 652 8.50 16.84 -18.87
CA SER A 652 7.20 16.76 -19.52
C SER A 652 6.60 18.12 -19.77
N SER A 653 5.79 18.22 -20.83
CA SER A 653 4.91 19.35 -21.14
C SER A 653 3.57 18.83 -21.63
N TYR A 654 2.53 19.63 -21.47
CA TYR A 654 1.20 19.28 -21.93
C TYR A 654 0.39 20.51 -22.35
N ILE A 655 -0.58 20.26 -23.20
CA ILE A 655 -1.68 21.18 -23.54
C ILE A 655 -2.99 20.42 -23.47
N MET A 656 -4.00 21.02 -22.86
CA MET A 656 -5.35 20.47 -22.86
C MET A 656 -6.39 21.59 -22.88
N GLY A 657 -7.57 21.28 -23.40
CA GLY A 657 -8.71 22.15 -23.43
C GLY A 657 -9.98 21.45 -22.94
N ASN A 658 -10.92 22.23 -22.44
CA ASN A 658 -12.25 21.75 -22.10
C ASN A 658 -13.28 22.73 -22.66
N VAL A 659 -14.39 22.21 -23.18
CA VAL A 659 -15.54 22.96 -23.57
C VAL A 659 -16.81 22.34 -22.97
N GLN A 660 -17.72 23.20 -22.49
CA GLN A 660 -19.00 22.79 -21.95
C GLN A 660 -20.11 23.19 -22.95
N ILE A 661 -20.76 22.21 -23.55
CA ILE A 661 -21.86 22.42 -24.49
C ILE A 661 -23.13 21.84 -23.83
N ASN A 662 -23.98 22.71 -23.30
CA ASN A 662 -25.11 22.30 -22.46
C ASN A 662 -24.67 21.36 -21.34
N ASP A 663 -25.21 20.14 -21.32
CA ASP A 663 -24.94 19.12 -20.31
C ASP A 663 -23.69 18.27 -20.63
N LEU A 664 -23.05 18.48 -21.80
CA LEU A 664 -21.86 17.73 -22.23
C LEU A 664 -20.61 18.57 -22.06
N SER A 665 -19.64 18.02 -21.29
CA SER A 665 -18.29 18.55 -21.19
C SER A 665 -17.33 17.66 -21.97
N ILE A 666 -16.51 18.27 -22.82
CA ILE A 666 -15.50 17.58 -23.62
C ILE A 666 -14.12 18.13 -23.22
N LEU A 667 -13.28 17.28 -22.68
CA LEU A 667 -11.89 17.60 -22.34
C LEU A 667 -10.96 16.76 -23.22
N GLY A 668 -10.03 17.42 -23.91
CA GLY A 668 -9.04 16.74 -24.74
C GLY A 668 -7.69 17.43 -24.64
N GLY A 669 -6.64 16.68 -24.92
CA GLY A 669 -5.28 17.23 -24.90
C GLY A 669 -4.20 16.18 -25.11
N VAL A 670 -2.97 16.64 -25.06
CA VAL A 670 -1.78 15.81 -25.25
C VAL A 670 -0.70 16.17 -24.26
N ARG A 671 0.00 15.17 -23.79
CA ARG A 671 1.20 15.27 -22.96
C ARG A 671 2.38 14.64 -23.69
N VAL A 672 3.56 15.21 -23.54
CA VAL A 672 4.84 14.65 -24.02
C VAL A 672 5.74 14.44 -22.83
N GLU A 673 6.35 13.27 -22.70
CA GLU A 673 7.35 12.98 -21.68
C GLU A 673 8.64 12.48 -22.31
N LYS A 674 9.78 13.05 -21.89
CA LYS A 674 11.13 12.54 -22.13
C LYS A 674 11.66 11.97 -20.82
N THR A 675 12.17 10.74 -20.85
CA THR A 675 12.77 10.05 -19.71
C THR A 675 14.23 9.73 -20.02
N GLU A 676 15.11 10.06 -19.09
CA GLU A 676 16.54 9.74 -19.13
C GLU A 676 16.90 8.94 -17.88
N THR A 677 17.72 7.90 -18.03
CA THR A 677 18.20 7.05 -16.94
C THR A 677 19.72 6.92 -16.98
N ASP A 678 20.34 6.91 -15.78
CA ASP A 678 21.76 6.64 -15.55
C ASP A 678 21.86 5.65 -14.39
N ALA A 679 22.24 4.42 -14.67
CA ALA A 679 22.26 3.30 -13.76
C ALA A 679 23.69 2.78 -13.53
N GLN A 680 24.01 2.45 -12.28
CA GLN A 680 25.28 1.87 -11.89
C GLN A 680 25.06 0.60 -11.07
N GLY A 681 25.67 -0.49 -11.54
CA GLY A 681 25.62 -1.79 -10.90
C GLY A 681 26.99 -2.43 -10.73
N PRO A 682 27.08 -3.60 -10.09
CA PRO A 682 28.32 -4.35 -9.97
C PRO A 682 28.74 -4.96 -11.31
N LEU A 683 30.05 -5.00 -11.53
CA LEU A 683 30.65 -5.77 -12.63
C LEU A 683 31.12 -7.12 -12.06
N GLN A 684 30.63 -8.20 -12.66
CA GLN A 684 31.04 -9.56 -12.31
C GLN A 684 31.80 -10.18 -13.51
N VAL A 685 32.96 -10.76 -13.23
CA VAL A 685 33.78 -11.50 -14.21
C VAL A 685 34.07 -12.87 -13.62
N ALA A 686 33.74 -13.93 -14.35
CA ALA A 686 33.93 -15.30 -13.90
C ALA A 686 33.40 -15.56 -12.46
N GLY A 687 32.16 -15.15 -12.17
CA GLY A 687 31.52 -15.33 -10.86
C GLY A 687 32.02 -14.39 -9.74
N VAL A 688 33.04 -13.58 -9.97
CA VAL A 688 33.64 -12.69 -8.96
C VAL A 688 33.31 -11.24 -9.27
N TYR A 689 32.86 -10.49 -8.27
CA TYR A 689 32.66 -9.05 -8.39
C TYR A 689 34.01 -8.32 -8.42
N THR A 690 34.27 -7.67 -9.54
CA THR A 690 35.56 -7.03 -9.82
C THR A 690 35.52 -5.50 -9.84
N GLY A 691 34.32 -4.92 -9.96
CA GLY A 691 34.17 -3.47 -10.06
C GLY A 691 32.72 -3.03 -10.24
N ARG A 692 32.54 -1.92 -10.94
CA ARG A 692 31.22 -1.34 -11.26
C ARG A 692 31.10 -1.11 -12.77
N GLN A 693 29.88 -1.21 -13.26
CA GLN A 693 29.49 -0.92 -14.64
C GLN A 693 28.30 0.04 -14.67
N SER A 694 28.18 0.78 -15.76
CA SER A 694 27.11 1.78 -15.95
C SER A 694 26.29 1.46 -17.19
N ALA A 695 25.02 1.82 -17.17
CA ALA A 695 24.12 1.79 -18.30
C ALA A 695 23.26 3.05 -18.32
N THR A 696 23.10 3.65 -19.51
CA THR A 696 22.23 4.80 -19.73
C THR A 696 21.10 4.43 -20.68
N GLY A 697 19.96 5.11 -20.54
CA GLY A 697 18.82 4.92 -21.43
C GLY A 697 18.07 6.24 -21.60
N GLU A 698 17.44 6.39 -22.76
CA GLU A 698 16.55 7.53 -22.99
C GLU A 698 15.39 7.13 -23.91
N TYR A 699 14.23 7.72 -23.67
CA TYR A 699 13.07 7.58 -24.56
C TYR A 699 12.12 8.76 -24.40
N GLN A 700 11.36 9.03 -25.47
CA GLN A 700 10.31 10.05 -25.50
C GLN A 700 9.03 9.45 -26.02
N LYS A 701 7.89 9.87 -25.41
CA LYS A 701 6.55 9.41 -25.81
C LYS A 701 5.51 10.51 -25.68
N ILE A 702 4.45 10.34 -26.49
CA ILE A 702 3.28 11.23 -26.55
C ILE A 702 2.08 10.51 -25.97
N PHE A 703 1.33 11.19 -25.14
CA PHE A 703 0.18 10.66 -24.40
C PHE A 703 -1.07 11.50 -24.70
N PRO A 704 -1.86 11.14 -25.71
CA PRO A 704 -3.15 11.75 -25.95
C PRO A 704 -4.19 11.32 -24.92
N GLY A 705 -5.16 12.20 -24.62
CA GLY A 705 -6.32 11.91 -23.79
C GLY A 705 -7.55 12.67 -24.26
N LEU A 706 -8.72 12.00 -24.19
CA LEU A 706 -10.02 12.55 -24.55
C LEU A 706 -11.08 12.04 -23.57
N HIS A 707 -11.83 12.96 -22.97
CA HIS A 707 -12.80 12.65 -21.93
C HIS A 707 -14.12 13.37 -22.23
N PHE A 708 -15.19 12.62 -22.19
CA PHE A 708 -16.56 13.11 -22.32
C PHE A 708 -17.26 12.93 -20.98
N LYS A 709 -17.97 13.95 -20.54
CA LYS A 709 -18.80 13.92 -19.34
C LYS A 709 -20.16 14.53 -19.67
N TYR A 710 -21.20 13.73 -19.52
CA TYR A 710 -22.59 14.13 -19.76
C TYR A 710 -23.37 14.16 -18.44
N MET A 711 -23.96 15.29 -18.10
CA MET A 711 -24.68 15.53 -16.86
C MET A 711 -26.10 16.08 -17.15
N PRO A 712 -27.03 15.25 -17.61
CA PRO A 712 -28.42 15.67 -17.75
C PRO A 712 -29.04 15.97 -16.39
N ALA A 713 -30.22 16.60 -16.40
CA ALA A 713 -30.97 16.80 -15.17
C ALA A 713 -31.21 15.48 -14.42
N GLY A 714 -31.45 15.56 -13.10
CA GLY A 714 -31.87 14.40 -12.30
C GLY A 714 -30.76 13.56 -11.66
N GLY A 715 -29.52 14.06 -11.55
CA GLY A 715 -28.46 13.39 -10.78
C GLY A 715 -27.66 12.31 -11.52
N LEU A 716 -27.95 12.05 -12.79
CA LEU A 716 -27.19 11.15 -13.65
C LEU A 716 -25.89 11.81 -14.14
N VAL A 717 -24.81 11.08 -14.13
CA VAL A 717 -23.52 11.47 -14.75
C VAL A 717 -22.99 10.28 -15.55
N ALA A 718 -22.81 10.47 -16.84
CA ALA A 718 -22.14 9.48 -17.71
C ALA A 718 -20.79 10.01 -18.14
N ARG A 719 -19.78 9.12 -18.19
CA ARG A 719 -18.43 9.45 -18.67
C ARG A 719 -17.95 8.41 -19.66
N ALA A 720 -17.26 8.89 -20.71
CA ALA A 720 -16.47 8.08 -21.61
C ALA A 720 -15.06 8.67 -21.68
N SER A 721 -14.04 7.86 -21.55
CA SER A 721 -12.64 8.33 -21.53
C SER A 721 -11.76 7.43 -22.38
N TYR A 722 -10.93 8.06 -23.22
CA TYR A 722 -9.75 7.47 -23.79
C TYR A 722 -8.54 8.16 -23.18
N SER A 723 -7.59 7.39 -22.67
CA SER A 723 -6.35 7.93 -22.13
C SER A 723 -5.19 6.96 -22.37
N THR A 724 -3.99 7.49 -22.37
CA THR A 724 -2.78 6.70 -22.56
C THR A 724 -1.87 6.83 -21.34
N SER A 725 -1.13 5.78 -21.03
CA SER A 725 -0.21 5.74 -19.89
C SER A 725 1.01 4.86 -20.15
N VAL A 726 2.03 5.01 -19.29
CA VAL A 726 3.29 4.28 -19.38
C VAL A 726 3.60 3.55 -18.08
N GLY A 727 4.12 2.33 -18.18
CA GLY A 727 4.73 1.57 -17.11
C GLY A 727 6.23 1.51 -17.31
N ARG A 728 6.97 2.27 -16.53
CA ARG A 728 8.44 2.25 -16.58
C ARG A 728 8.98 0.94 -16.00
N PRO A 729 10.09 0.40 -16.55
CA PRO A 729 10.73 -0.78 -15.99
C PRO A 729 11.10 -0.59 -14.52
N GLY A 730 10.98 -1.65 -13.72
CA GLY A 730 11.52 -1.67 -12.38
C GLY A 730 13.02 -1.40 -12.40
N PHE A 731 13.53 -0.63 -11.45
CA PHE A 731 14.96 -0.23 -11.42
C PHE A 731 15.90 -1.43 -11.42
N GLY A 732 15.55 -2.50 -10.70
CA GLY A 732 16.34 -3.74 -10.67
C GLY A 732 16.43 -4.44 -12.02
N GLY A 733 15.47 -4.23 -12.91
CA GLY A 733 15.48 -4.80 -14.25
C GLY A 733 16.43 -4.12 -15.22
N ILE A 734 16.78 -2.85 -14.98
CA ILE A 734 17.62 -2.03 -15.88
C ILE A 734 18.98 -1.65 -15.29
N ILE A 735 19.22 -1.77 -13.98
CA ILE A 735 20.54 -1.63 -13.39
C ILE A 735 21.37 -2.84 -13.79
N PRO A 736 22.53 -2.66 -14.47
CA PRO A 736 23.31 -3.79 -14.97
C PRO A 736 23.77 -4.70 -13.82
N LEU A 737 23.44 -5.99 -13.94
CA LEU A 737 23.76 -7.02 -12.96
C LEU A 737 23.64 -8.40 -13.61
N ASP A 738 24.64 -9.27 -13.41
CA ASP A 738 24.53 -10.72 -13.52
C ASP A 738 24.76 -11.31 -12.11
N GLN A 739 23.77 -12.01 -11.59
CA GLN A 739 23.86 -12.67 -10.30
C GLN A 739 23.86 -14.18 -10.51
N ILE A 740 25.02 -14.79 -10.32
CA ILE A 740 25.25 -16.21 -10.53
C ILE A 740 25.02 -16.95 -9.23
N ASN A 741 24.30 -18.06 -9.32
CA ASN A 741 24.07 -18.98 -8.21
C ASN A 741 24.46 -20.39 -8.64
N ASP A 742 25.61 -20.88 -8.17
CA ASP A 742 26.17 -22.18 -8.53
C ASP A 742 25.38 -23.34 -7.92
N VAL A 743 24.76 -23.12 -6.74
CA VAL A 743 23.96 -24.15 -6.07
C VAL A 743 22.70 -24.48 -6.85
N SER A 744 21.96 -23.43 -7.31
CA SER A 744 20.74 -23.61 -8.12
C SER A 744 21.01 -23.63 -9.61
N ARG A 745 22.27 -23.52 -10.05
CA ARG A 745 22.67 -23.40 -11.46
C ARG A 745 21.84 -22.38 -12.23
N SER A 746 21.73 -21.17 -11.70
CA SER A 746 20.91 -20.11 -12.25
C SER A 746 21.65 -18.77 -12.30
N ILE A 747 21.29 -17.96 -13.29
CA ILE A 747 21.81 -16.60 -13.49
C ILE A 747 20.63 -15.66 -13.54
N ASN A 748 20.55 -14.73 -12.60
CA ASN A 748 19.62 -13.61 -12.66
C ASN A 748 20.30 -12.44 -13.37
N ARG A 749 19.93 -12.21 -14.62
CA ARG A 749 20.48 -11.16 -15.48
C ARG A 749 19.50 -10.01 -15.61
N SER A 750 19.95 -8.78 -15.38
CA SER A 750 19.19 -7.58 -15.74
C SER A 750 19.20 -7.33 -17.25
N ASN A 751 18.30 -6.48 -17.70
CA ASN A 751 18.22 -6.06 -19.10
C ASN A 751 18.17 -4.52 -19.18
N PRO A 752 19.30 -3.83 -19.28
CA PRO A 752 19.35 -2.37 -19.43
C PRO A 752 18.60 -1.83 -20.67
N GLY A 753 18.41 -2.67 -21.70
CA GLY A 753 17.62 -2.36 -22.90
C GLY A 753 16.11 -2.56 -22.76
N LEU A 754 15.60 -2.87 -21.56
CA LEU A 754 14.19 -3.10 -21.33
C LEU A 754 13.36 -1.84 -21.62
N LYS A 755 12.40 -1.96 -22.53
CA LYS A 755 11.51 -0.86 -22.94
C LYS A 755 10.38 -0.67 -21.93
N PRO A 756 9.86 0.57 -21.77
CA PRO A 756 8.64 0.80 -21.00
C PRO A 756 7.42 0.17 -21.68
N GLN A 757 6.46 -0.26 -20.86
CA GLN A 757 5.15 -0.74 -21.32
C GLN A 757 4.24 0.45 -21.64
N PHE A 758 3.40 0.31 -22.67
CA PHE A 758 2.42 1.33 -23.03
C PHE A 758 1.01 0.80 -22.87
N ALA A 759 0.10 1.62 -22.35
CA ALA A 759 -1.30 1.27 -22.24
C ALA A 759 -2.20 2.26 -22.96
N ASN A 760 -3.12 1.73 -23.79
CA ASN A 760 -4.33 2.42 -24.20
C ASN A 760 -5.46 2.04 -23.25
N ASN A 761 -6.10 3.05 -22.66
CA ASN A 761 -7.14 2.87 -21.67
C ASN A 761 -8.46 3.40 -22.21
N PHE A 762 -9.51 2.60 -22.15
CA PHE A 762 -10.86 2.93 -22.52
C PHE A 762 -11.77 2.73 -21.31
N ASP A 763 -12.47 3.75 -20.89
CA ASP A 763 -13.32 3.75 -19.70
C ASP A 763 -14.71 4.29 -20.05
N LEU A 764 -15.74 3.59 -19.60
CA LEU A 764 -17.13 4.04 -19.62
C LEU A 764 -17.68 3.97 -18.19
N SER A 765 -18.37 4.99 -17.72
CA SER A 765 -19.04 4.95 -16.44
C SER A 765 -20.40 5.65 -16.48
N ALA A 766 -21.32 5.12 -15.71
CA ALA A 766 -22.61 5.74 -15.40
C ALA A 766 -22.76 5.82 -13.88
N GLU A 767 -23.06 6.99 -13.38
CA GLU A 767 -23.24 7.28 -11.96
C GLU A 767 -24.59 7.96 -11.74
N TYR A 768 -25.31 7.51 -10.73
CA TYR A 768 -26.55 8.14 -10.30
C TYR A 768 -26.42 8.61 -8.85
N TYR A 769 -26.63 9.89 -8.62
CA TYR A 769 -26.48 10.55 -7.34
C TYR A 769 -27.83 10.75 -6.70
N PHE A 770 -28.09 10.04 -5.58
CA PHE A 770 -29.33 10.10 -4.82
C PHE A 770 -29.34 11.27 -3.84
N GLU A 771 -30.50 11.89 -3.66
CA GLU A 771 -30.72 12.79 -2.54
C GLU A 771 -31.17 11.99 -1.28
N PRO A 772 -30.80 12.40 -0.06
CA PRO A 772 -29.89 13.49 0.25
C PRO A 772 -28.40 13.14 0.11
N VAL A 773 -27.98 11.90 0.25
CA VAL A 773 -26.60 11.43 0.06
C VAL A 773 -26.60 9.98 -0.40
N GLY A 774 -26.19 9.75 -1.63
CA GLY A 774 -26.04 8.41 -2.16
C GLY A 774 -25.45 8.40 -3.56
N LEU A 775 -24.90 7.25 -3.94
CA LEU A 775 -24.24 7.01 -5.23
C LEU A 775 -24.49 5.59 -5.67
N LEU A 776 -24.97 5.41 -6.89
CA LEU A 776 -24.90 4.17 -7.65
C LEU A 776 -23.94 4.37 -8.81
N SER A 777 -22.96 3.52 -8.99
CA SER A 777 -21.96 3.63 -10.05
C SER A 777 -21.72 2.28 -10.71
N VAL A 778 -21.67 2.29 -12.03
CA VAL A 778 -21.23 1.18 -12.86
C VAL A 778 -20.12 1.70 -13.79
N SER A 779 -19.00 1.01 -13.84
CA SER A 779 -17.88 1.35 -14.73
C SER A 779 -17.42 0.12 -15.50
N LEU A 780 -17.18 0.29 -16.79
CA LEU A 780 -16.57 -0.67 -17.69
C LEU A 780 -15.19 -0.15 -18.08
N PHE A 781 -14.21 -1.01 -18.15
CA PHE A 781 -12.89 -0.61 -18.59
C PHE A 781 -12.22 -1.68 -19.46
N LEU A 782 -11.36 -1.19 -20.36
CA LEU A 782 -10.46 -1.98 -21.18
C LEU A 782 -9.10 -1.29 -21.19
N LYS A 783 -8.05 -2.04 -20.91
CA LYS A 783 -6.66 -1.60 -21.04
C LYS A 783 -5.91 -2.56 -21.96
N GLU A 784 -5.30 -2.02 -23.00
CA GLU A 784 -4.46 -2.76 -23.91
C GLU A 784 -3.02 -2.30 -23.73
N ILE A 785 -2.15 -3.25 -23.35
CA ILE A 785 -0.75 -2.96 -23.03
C ILE A 785 0.13 -3.57 -24.11
N THR A 786 1.01 -2.76 -24.67
CA THR A 786 2.07 -3.16 -25.58
C THR A 786 3.42 -3.17 -24.85
N ASP A 787 4.39 -3.91 -25.38
CA ASP A 787 5.70 -4.11 -24.75
C ASP A 787 5.59 -4.65 -23.31
N PHE A 788 4.60 -5.51 -23.04
CA PHE A 788 4.37 -6.13 -21.74
C PHE A 788 5.63 -6.76 -21.18
N GLN A 789 5.98 -6.46 -19.93
CA GLN A 789 7.18 -6.97 -19.29
C GLN A 789 6.90 -8.21 -18.47
N PHE A 790 7.74 -9.22 -18.64
CA PHE A 790 7.73 -10.43 -17.82
C PHE A 790 9.15 -10.96 -17.65
N THR A 791 9.35 -11.84 -16.66
CA THR A 791 10.64 -12.51 -16.46
C THR A 791 10.63 -13.82 -17.24
N ASP A 792 11.56 -13.92 -18.20
CA ASP A 792 11.81 -15.15 -18.96
C ASP A 792 12.89 -15.98 -18.26
N SER A 793 12.58 -17.22 -17.94
CA SER A 793 13.49 -18.19 -17.34
C SER A 793 13.62 -19.46 -18.20
N SER A 794 13.27 -19.37 -19.47
CA SER A 794 13.29 -20.51 -20.40
C SER A 794 14.68 -20.77 -21.02
N VAL A 795 15.58 -19.79 -20.96
CA VAL A 795 16.89 -19.84 -21.60
C VAL A 795 17.90 -20.54 -20.71
N LEU A 796 18.66 -21.45 -21.31
CA LEU A 796 19.86 -22.05 -20.71
C LEU A 796 21.11 -21.45 -21.35
N VAL A 797 22.20 -21.31 -20.57
CA VAL A 797 23.51 -20.92 -21.10
C VAL A 797 23.97 -22.02 -22.06
N PRO A 798 24.34 -21.69 -23.34
CA PRO A 798 24.82 -22.66 -24.32
C PRO A 798 26.11 -23.35 -23.87
N ILE A 799 26.35 -24.52 -24.39
CA ILE A 799 27.64 -25.21 -24.26
C ILE A 799 28.60 -24.65 -25.33
N GLY A 800 29.81 -24.30 -24.95
CA GLY A 800 30.85 -23.79 -25.85
C GLY A 800 31.59 -22.60 -25.33
N ALA A 801 32.73 -22.25 -25.90
CA ALA A 801 33.57 -21.15 -25.47
C ALA A 801 32.92 -19.79 -25.69
N ASP A 802 32.05 -19.65 -26.70
CA ASP A 802 31.37 -18.40 -27.07
C ASP A 802 29.95 -18.30 -26.43
N ASN A 803 29.74 -18.89 -25.27
CA ASN A 803 28.44 -18.91 -24.61
C ASN A 803 28.07 -17.60 -23.88
N GLY A 804 28.90 -16.55 -24.02
CA GLY A 804 28.72 -15.27 -23.31
C GLY A 804 29.31 -15.25 -21.90
N TYR A 805 29.95 -16.36 -21.46
CA TYR A 805 30.59 -16.51 -20.17
C TYR A 805 31.94 -17.23 -20.27
N ASN A 806 32.63 -17.10 -21.40
CA ASN A 806 33.93 -17.73 -21.66
C ASN A 806 33.93 -19.25 -21.48
N GLY A 807 32.85 -19.92 -21.83
CA GLY A 807 32.68 -21.36 -21.70
C GLY A 807 32.19 -21.82 -20.31
N GLU A 808 32.10 -20.92 -19.34
CA GLU A 808 31.58 -21.24 -18.00
C GLU A 808 30.05 -21.28 -17.99
N TYR A 809 29.48 -21.78 -16.89
CA TYR A 809 28.05 -21.80 -16.58
C TYR A 809 27.15 -22.50 -17.61
N ALA A 810 27.72 -23.38 -18.45
CA ALA A 810 26.92 -24.14 -19.41
C ALA A 810 25.75 -24.84 -18.72
N ASN A 811 24.56 -24.80 -19.34
CA ASN A 811 23.30 -25.32 -18.83
C ASN A 811 22.75 -24.61 -17.56
N TYR A 812 23.30 -23.46 -17.15
CA TYR A 812 22.67 -22.63 -16.13
C TYR A 812 21.43 -21.97 -16.70
N ARG A 813 20.37 -21.92 -15.89
CA ARG A 813 19.12 -21.26 -16.27
C ARG A 813 19.26 -19.74 -16.14
N VAL A 814 19.06 -19.01 -17.23
CA VAL A 814 19.08 -17.55 -17.22
C VAL A 814 17.67 -17.04 -17.00
N SER A 815 17.52 -16.22 -15.96
CA SER A 815 16.29 -15.50 -15.62
C SER A 815 16.50 -14.02 -15.93
N THR A 816 15.80 -13.48 -16.92
CA THR A 816 15.97 -12.09 -17.36
C THR A 816 14.63 -11.42 -17.66
N PRO A 817 14.42 -10.13 -17.29
CA PRO A 817 13.24 -9.39 -17.70
C PRO A 817 13.29 -9.09 -19.20
N ARG A 818 12.17 -9.33 -19.88
CA ARG A 818 12.00 -9.09 -21.33
C ARG A 818 10.70 -8.35 -21.62
N ASN A 819 10.65 -7.68 -22.75
CA ASN A 819 9.39 -7.24 -23.33
C ASN A 819 8.79 -8.40 -24.12
N GLY A 820 7.57 -8.76 -23.77
CA GLY A 820 6.76 -9.75 -24.47
C GLY A 820 5.90 -9.12 -25.54
N GLY A 821 4.81 -9.82 -25.87
CA GLY A 821 3.79 -9.29 -26.76
C GLY A 821 2.85 -8.29 -26.07
N ASN A 822 1.55 -8.48 -26.28
CA ASN A 822 0.51 -7.62 -25.70
C ASN A 822 -0.10 -8.25 -24.45
N ALA A 823 -0.58 -7.41 -23.55
CA ALA A 823 -1.45 -7.83 -22.47
C ALA A 823 -2.77 -7.03 -22.52
N ARG A 824 -3.85 -7.66 -22.09
CA ARG A 824 -5.18 -7.07 -22.05
C ARG A 824 -5.81 -7.24 -20.67
N TYR A 825 -6.41 -6.17 -20.18
CA TYR A 825 -7.16 -6.12 -18.93
C TYR A 825 -8.54 -5.55 -19.22
N ARG A 826 -9.59 -6.23 -18.82
CA ARG A 826 -10.97 -5.73 -18.95
C ARG A 826 -11.79 -6.11 -17.75
N GLY A 827 -12.78 -5.29 -17.42
CA GLY A 827 -13.62 -5.59 -16.26
C GLY A 827 -14.77 -4.63 -16.08
N ILE A 828 -15.55 -4.95 -15.07
CA ILE A 828 -16.69 -4.17 -14.60
C ILE A 828 -16.52 -3.87 -13.11
N GLU A 829 -16.81 -2.64 -12.74
CA GLU A 829 -16.85 -2.17 -11.35
C GLU A 829 -18.26 -1.70 -11.05
N PHE A 830 -18.82 -2.16 -9.95
CA PHE A 830 -20.10 -1.74 -9.41
C PHE A 830 -19.88 -1.13 -8.03
N ALA A 831 -20.54 -0.02 -7.73
CA ALA A 831 -20.56 0.57 -6.40
C ALA A 831 -21.93 1.16 -6.07
N TYR A 832 -22.40 0.89 -4.86
CA TYR A 832 -23.61 1.46 -4.30
C TYR A 832 -23.35 1.93 -2.87
N GLN A 833 -23.67 3.21 -2.63
CA GLN A 833 -23.60 3.81 -1.31
C GLN A 833 -24.83 4.64 -1.07
N GLN A 834 -25.55 4.40 0.03
CA GLN A 834 -26.72 5.20 0.39
C GLN A 834 -26.99 5.18 1.89
N GLN A 835 -27.48 6.30 2.41
CA GLN A 835 -28.09 6.42 3.73
C GLN A 835 -29.62 6.27 3.57
N PHE A 836 -30.24 5.36 4.35
CA PHE A 836 -31.65 5.01 4.18
C PHE A 836 -32.63 5.97 4.87
N ARG A 837 -32.39 7.27 4.79
CA ARG A 837 -33.20 8.31 5.44
C ARG A 837 -34.65 8.36 4.99
N PHE A 838 -34.92 7.82 3.82
CA PHE A 838 -36.27 7.69 3.27
C PHE A 838 -37.10 6.57 3.95
N LEU A 839 -36.47 5.74 4.80
CA LEU A 839 -37.13 4.69 5.57
C LEU A 839 -37.62 5.21 6.91
N PRO A 840 -38.74 4.69 7.46
CA PRO A 840 -39.28 5.13 8.73
C PRO A 840 -38.58 4.50 9.93
N GLY A 841 -38.79 5.10 11.13
CA GLY A 841 -38.36 4.56 12.40
C GLY A 841 -36.84 4.39 12.54
N LEU A 842 -36.40 3.21 13.02
CA LEU A 842 -34.96 2.89 13.21
C LEU A 842 -34.23 2.68 11.90
N TRP A 843 -34.92 2.32 10.82
CA TRP A 843 -34.33 2.02 9.52
C TRP A 843 -33.66 3.24 8.88
N LYS A 844 -34.15 4.47 9.16
CA LYS A 844 -33.54 5.72 8.69
C LYS A 844 -32.07 5.92 9.11
N ASN A 845 -31.66 5.21 10.16
CA ASN A 845 -30.31 5.31 10.74
C ASN A 845 -29.30 4.38 10.06
N PHE A 846 -29.77 3.48 9.20
CA PHE A 846 -28.88 2.59 8.46
C PHE A 846 -28.33 3.26 7.21
N GLY A 847 -27.11 2.88 6.88
CA GLY A 847 -26.44 3.18 5.62
C GLY A 847 -25.73 1.93 5.11
N VAL A 848 -25.56 1.86 3.82
CA VAL A 848 -24.87 0.75 3.15
C VAL A 848 -23.83 1.29 2.19
N ASN A 849 -22.72 0.56 2.09
CA ASN A 849 -21.69 0.76 1.08
C ASN A 849 -21.31 -0.62 0.53
N ILE A 850 -21.59 -0.84 -0.74
CA ILE A 850 -21.31 -2.11 -1.43
C ILE A 850 -20.50 -1.79 -2.67
N ASN A 851 -19.43 -2.54 -2.90
CA ASN A 851 -18.79 -2.54 -4.21
C ASN A 851 -18.39 -3.96 -4.63
N TYR A 852 -18.39 -4.17 -5.92
CA TYR A 852 -18.00 -5.42 -6.55
C TYR A 852 -17.19 -5.14 -7.81
N THR A 853 -16.12 -5.88 -8.00
CA THR A 853 -15.28 -5.78 -9.19
C THR A 853 -15.07 -7.16 -9.78
N TYR A 854 -15.29 -7.27 -11.08
CA TYR A 854 -14.95 -8.44 -11.89
C TYR A 854 -13.91 -8.06 -12.93
N LEU A 855 -12.84 -8.85 -13.00
CA LEU A 855 -11.66 -8.59 -13.82
C LEU A 855 -11.26 -9.83 -14.63
N GLN A 856 -10.94 -9.63 -15.88
CA GLN A 856 -10.32 -10.62 -16.76
C GLN A 856 -9.00 -10.11 -17.30
N THR A 857 -8.00 -10.99 -17.35
CA THR A 857 -6.66 -10.67 -17.86
C THR A 857 -6.23 -11.69 -18.89
N GLN A 858 -5.42 -11.23 -19.85
CA GLN A 858 -4.77 -12.06 -20.85
C GLN A 858 -3.40 -11.46 -21.17
N GLY A 859 -2.36 -12.29 -21.23
CA GLY A 859 -1.01 -11.88 -21.56
C GLY A 859 -0.32 -12.86 -22.49
N ASN A 860 0.50 -12.34 -23.38
CA ASN A 860 1.32 -13.16 -24.28
C ASN A 860 2.75 -13.27 -23.70
N TYR A 861 3.09 -14.46 -23.23
CA TYR A 861 4.39 -14.80 -22.66
C TYR A 861 5.36 -15.45 -23.69
N GLY A 862 5.03 -15.41 -24.98
CA GLY A 862 5.85 -16.03 -26.01
C GLY A 862 5.94 -17.55 -25.94
N GLY A 863 4.96 -18.22 -25.31
CA GLY A 863 4.93 -19.68 -25.19
C GLY A 863 5.77 -20.26 -24.02
N SER A 864 6.44 -19.41 -23.23
CA SER A 864 7.29 -19.87 -22.12
C SER A 864 6.52 -20.24 -20.84
N VAL A 865 5.19 -20.07 -20.80
CA VAL A 865 4.33 -20.26 -19.63
C VAL A 865 3.08 -21.06 -20.00
N ALA A 866 2.61 -21.90 -19.10
CA ALA A 866 1.46 -22.80 -19.32
C ALA A 866 0.09 -22.10 -19.26
N THR A 867 0.02 -20.79 -19.21
CA THR A 867 -1.22 -20.00 -19.12
C THR A 867 -1.09 -18.69 -19.86
N ASP A 868 -2.21 -18.16 -20.35
CA ASP A 868 -2.33 -16.80 -20.87
C ASP A 868 -2.84 -15.80 -19.82
N LYS A 869 -3.23 -16.26 -18.63
CA LYS A 869 -3.66 -15.39 -17.54
C LYS A 869 -2.46 -14.70 -16.89
N LEU A 870 -2.66 -13.47 -16.47
CA LEU A 870 -1.64 -12.72 -15.73
C LEU A 870 -1.66 -13.09 -14.26
N ALA A 871 -0.48 -13.32 -13.68
CA ALA A 871 -0.35 -13.60 -12.25
C ALA A 871 -0.48 -12.34 -11.41
N GLY A 872 -0.94 -12.49 -10.15
CA GLY A 872 -1.10 -11.41 -9.19
C GLY A 872 -2.42 -10.64 -9.29
N PHE A 873 -3.32 -11.00 -10.21
CA PHE A 873 -4.61 -10.34 -10.42
C PHE A 873 -5.74 -11.08 -9.72
N VAL A 874 -6.49 -10.36 -8.89
CA VAL A 874 -7.67 -10.89 -8.21
C VAL A 874 -8.90 -10.69 -9.09
N PRO A 875 -9.47 -11.76 -9.70
CA PRO A 875 -10.54 -11.61 -10.68
C PRO A 875 -11.85 -11.10 -10.08
N ARG A 876 -12.10 -11.34 -8.81
CA ARG A 876 -13.35 -11.02 -8.12
C ARG A 876 -13.06 -10.45 -6.76
N ILE A 877 -13.58 -9.24 -6.51
CA ILE A 877 -13.43 -8.51 -5.26
C ILE A 877 -14.80 -7.99 -4.84
N ALA A 878 -15.16 -8.13 -3.58
CA ALA A 878 -16.38 -7.55 -3.02
C ALA A 878 -16.09 -6.89 -1.68
N ASN A 879 -16.68 -5.72 -1.45
CA ASN A 879 -16.68 -5.05 -0.17
C ASN A 879 -18.11 -4.70 0.21
N ILE A 880 -18.47 -4.95 1.46
CA ILE A 880 -19.79 -4.65 2.03
C ILE A 880 -19.56 -3.92 3.35
N GLY A 881 -20.15 -2.75 3.50
CA GLY A 881 -20.21 -1.99 4.75
C GLY A 881 -21.64 -1.71 5.12
N LEU A 882 -22.00 -1.95 6.38
CA LEU A 882 -23.28 -1.61 6.97
C LEU A 882 -23.03 -0.66 8.13
N ASP A 883 -23.59 0.54 8.03
CA ASP A 883 -23.53 1.57 9.05
C ASP A 883 -24.85 1.68 9.80
N TYR A 884 -24.80 1.84 11.11
CA TYR A 884 -25.94 2.27 11.93
C TYR A 884 -25.51 3.46 12.77
N ILE A 885 -26.16 4.59 12.58
CA ILE A 885 -25.80 5.84 13.24
C ILE A 885 -27.07 6.41 13.88
N GLN A 886 -27.12 6.39 15.20
CA GLN A 886 -28.25 6.92 15.97
C GLN A 886 -27.74 7.78 17.14
N SER A 887 -28.10 9.06 17.17
CA SER A 887 -27.80 9.98 18.27
C SER A 887 -26.32 9.90 18.72
N ARG A 888 -26.05 9.17 19.81
CA ARG A 888 -24.72 9.04 20.42
C ARG A 888 -23.94 7.81 19.92
N TRP A 889 -24.61 6.84 19.29
CA TRP A 889 -24.01 5.59 18.88
C TRP A 889 -23.72 5.55 17.37
N SER A 890 -22.60 4.99 17.04
CA SER A 890 -22.24 4.65 15.67
C SER A 890 -21.65 3.25 15.64
N PHE A 891 -22.22 2.40 14.80
CA PHE A 891 -21.73 1.04 14.55
C PHE A 891 -21.45 0.92 13.06
N ARG A 892 -20.35 0.26 12.72
CA ARG A 892 -20.01 -0.09 11.33
C ARG A 892 -19.50 -1.52 11.28
N LEU A 893 -20.20 -2.36 10.55
CA LEU A 893 -19.77 -3.69 10.18
C LEU A 893 -19.28 -3.65 8.74
N SER A 894 -18.08 -4.14 8.48
CA SER A 894 -17.51 -4.18 7.13
C SER A 894 -16.92 -5.54 6.82
N ALA A 895 -17.12 -6.01 5.59
CA ALA A 895 -16.54 -7.24 5.07
C ALA A 895 -15.76 -6.93 3.79
N VAL A 896 -14.55 -7.46 3.68
CA VAL A 896 -13.70 -7.42 2.49
C VAL A 896 -13.49 -8.85 2.02
N TRP A 897 -13.94 -9.16 0.82
CA TRP A 897 -13.76 -10.46 0.18
C TRP A 897 -12.95 -10.34 -1.08
N ARG A 898 -11.97 -11.24 -1.25
CA ARG A 898 -11.25 -11.46 -2.49
C ARG A 898 -11.39 -12.92 -2.92
N GLY A 899 -11.61 -13.15 -4.23
CA GLY A 899 -11.67 -14.47 -4.83
C GLY A 899 -10.29 -15.12 -4.97
N ASP A 900 -10.29 -16.37 -5.35
CA ASP A 900 -9.09 -17.07 -5.75
C ASP A 900 -8.43 -16.42 -6.98
N HIS A 901 -7.11 -16.50 -7.06
CA HIS A 901 -6.38 -15.92 -8.17
C HIS A 901 -5.01 -16.60 -8.40
N LEU A 902 -4.55 -16.54 -9.65
CA LEU A 902 -3.21 -16.97 -10.02
C LEU A 902 -2.17 -16.05 -9.36
N SER A 903 -1.31 -16.59 -8.50
CA SER A 903 -0.25 -15.84 -7.80
C SER A 903 1.13 -16.03 -8.42
N GLY A 904 1.37 -17.14 -9.12
CA GLY A 904 2.64 -17.43 -9.76
C GLY A 904 2.49 -18.24 -11.03
N ILE A 905 3.35 -17.94 -12.01
CA ILE A 905 3.38 -18.59 -13.33
C ILE A 905 4.50 -19.63 -13.39
N ASN A 906 4.30 -20.63 -14.23
CA ASN A 906 5.29 -21.68 -14.52
C ASN A 906 5.08 -22.23 -15.92
N ALA A 907 6.13 -22.80 -16.53
CA ALA A 907 6.03 -23.52 -17.79
C ALA A 907 5.22 -24.83 -17.64
N ASN A 908 5.23 -25.43 -16.46
CA ASN A 908 4.42 -26.58 -16.12
C ASN A 908 3.09 -26.12 -15.47
N ALA A 909 1.97 -26.45 -16.11
CA ALA A 909 0.62 -26.11 -15.62
C ALA A 909 0.33 -26.60 -14.19
N ALA A 910 0.93 -27.72 -13.80
CA ALA A 910 0.77 -28.26 -12.46
C ALA A 910 1.47 -27.45 -11.36
N LEU A 911 2.45 -26.63 -11.75
CA LEU A 911 3.23 -25.76 -10.85
C LEU A 911 2.75 -24.31 -10.88
N LEU A 912 1.65 -24.01 -11.55
CA LEU A 912 0.97 -22.71 -11.42
C LEU A 912 0.49 -22.55 -9.97
N ARG A 913 0.75 -21.39 -9.37
CA ARG A 913 0.36 -21.10 -8.00
C ARG A 913 -0.90 -20.23 -7.95
N TYR A 914 -1.79 -20.57 -7.05
CA TYR A 914 -3.04 -19.84 -6.81
C TYR A 914 -3.19 -19.50 -5.35
N GLN A 915 -3.67 -18.29 -5.05
CA GLN A 915 -4.10 -17.92 -3.71
C GLN A 915 -5.58 -18.24 -3.51
N ARG A 916 -5.92 -18.71 -2.29
CA ARG A 916 -7.31 -19.01 -1.90
C ARG A 916 -8.13 -17.74 -1.68
N PRO A 917 -9.49 -17.85 -1.77
CA PRO A 917 -10.37 -16.76 -1.37
C PRO A 917 -10.17 -16.39 0.10
N ARG A 918 -10.34 -15.11 0.41
CA ARG A 918 -10.22 -14.58 1.77
C ARG A 918 -11.39 -13.64 2.07
N THR A 919 -11.98 -13.78 3.27
CA THR A 919 -12.99 -12.86 3.79
C THR A 919 -12.56 -12.31 5.13
N GLN A 920 -12.39 -11.03 5.24
CA GLN A 920 -12.11 -10.33 6.49
C GLN A 920 -13.35 -9.54 6.90
N VAL A 921 -13.77 -9.65 8.17
CA VAL A 921 -14.87 -8.89 8.74
C VAL A 921 -14.38 -8.06 9.91
N ASP A 922 -14.74 -6.78 9.92
CA ASP A 922 -14.36 -5.81 10.95
C ASP A 922 -15.62 -5.16 11.54
N LEU A 923 -15.62 -4.88 12.85
CA LEU A 923 -16.65 -4.12 13.54
C LEU A 923 -16.05 -2.91 14.22
N LYS A 924 -16.57 -1.72 13.94
CA LYS A 924 -16.19 -0.47 14.58
C LYS A 924 -17.34 0.12 15.32
N THR A 925 -17.09 0.58 16.53
CA THR A 925 -18.10 1.17 17.41
C THR A 925 -17.59 2.50 17.97
N LYS A 926 -18.52 3.46 18.07
CA LYS A 926 -18.23 4.76 18.70
C LYS A 926 -19.44 5.19 19.53
N TYR A 927 -19.17 5.72 20.73
CA TYR A 927 -20.16 6.33 21.60
C TYR A 927 -19.76 7.75 21.95
N ASN A 928 -20.54 8.73 21.56
CA ASN A 928 -20.32 10.13 21.90
C ASN A 928 -21.01 10.47 23.20
N LEU A 929 -20.23 10.68 24.27
CA LEU A 929 -20.73 11.11 25.56
C LEU A 929 -21.24 12.55 25.51
N SER A 930 -20.54 13.40 24.79
CA SER A 930 -20.86 14.80 24.55
C SER A 930 -20.43 15.24 23.14
N SER A 931 -20.67 16.48 22.76
CA SER A 931 -20.14 17.05 21.51
C SER A 931 -18.60 17.14 21.48
N ARG A 932 -17.93 16.96 22.62
CA ARG A 932 -16.47 17.07 22.78
C ARG A 932 -15.78 15.80 23.21
N LEU A 933 -16.52 14.81 23.67
CA LEU A 933 -15.95 13.59 24.23
C LEU A 933 -16.68 12.36 23.72
N GLY A 934 -15.94 11.42 23.18
CA GLY A 934 -16.44 10.13 22.71
C GLY A 934 -15.49 8.98 23.05
N PHE A 935 -16.04 7.77 23.00
CA PHE A 935 -15.34 6.50 23.19
C PHE A 935 -15.42 5.69 21.90
N PHE A 936 -14.38 4.97 21.57
CA PHE A 936 -14.40 4.07 20.43
C PHE A 936 -13.81 2.69 20.76
N CYS A 937 -14.25 1.70 20.01
CA CYS A 937 -13.75 0.33 20.07
C CYS A 937 -13.82 -0.28 18.68
N ASP A 938 -12.67 -0.70 18.15
CA ASP A 938 -12.54 -1.32 16.85
C ASP A 938 -12.11 -2.77 17.01
N LEU A 939 -12.83 -3.69 16.37
CA LEU A 939 -12.53 -5.11 16.29
C LEU A 939 -12.21 -5.43 14.83
N GLU A 940 -10.98 -5.83 14.55
CA GLU A 940 -10.54 -6.15 13.20
C GLU A 940 -10.32 -7.64 13.02
N ASN A 941 -10.62 -8.16 11.82
CA ASN A 941 -10.48 -9.55 11.44
C ASN A 941 -11.24 -10.54 12.34
N LEU A 942 -12.54 -10.29 12.60
CA LEU A 942 -13.42 -11.16 13.38
C LEU A 942 -13.52 -12.59 12.82
N THR A 943 -13.31 -12.75 11.53
CA THR A 943 -13.32 -14.03 10.82
C THR A 943 -12.04 -14.82 10.99
N ARG A 944 -10.97 -14.23 11.57
CA ARG A 944 -9.63 -14.82 11.62
C ARG A 944 -9.16 -15.25 10.24
N ALA A 945 -9.45 -14.43 9.23
CA ALA A 945 -9.08 -14.70 7.86
C ALA A 945 -7.55 -14.78 7.73
N GLU A 946 -7.08 -15.92 7.27
CA GLU A 946 -5.67 -16.20 7.07
C GLU A 946 -5.14 -15.49 5.81
N GLU A 947 -3.86 -15.18 5.81
CA GLU A 947 -3.19 -14.57 4.66
C GLU A 947 -2.45 -15.61 3.84
N ASN A 948 -2.32 -15.32 2.53
CA ASN A 948 -1.39 -15.97 1.62
C ASN A 948 -1.47 -17.50 1.56
N TRP A 949 -2.68 -18.07 1.63
CA TRP A 949 -2.87 -19.46 1.31
C TRP A 949 -2.65 -19.71 -0.18
N GLU A 950 -1.58 -20.39 -0.50
CA GLU A 950 -1.29 -20.78 -1.89
C GLU A 950 -1.51 -22.28 -2.10
N TYR A 951 -1.89 -22.64 -3.31
CA TYR A 951 -1.94 -24.00 -3.74
C TYR A 951 -1.44 -24.11 -5.20
N TYR A 952 -0.98 -25.30 -5.57
CA TYR A 952 -0.53 -25.57 -6.94
C TYR A 952 -1.61 -26.32 -7.73
N GLY A 953 -1.64 -26.15 -9.04
CA GLY A 953 -2.49 -26.93 -9.88
C GLY A 953 -3.06 -26.22 -11.10
N ASN A 954 -3.88 -26.94 -11.84
CA ASN A 954 -4.58 -26.45 -13.03
C ASN A 954 -6.05 -26.22 -12.70
N GLU A 955 -6.58 -25.03 -12.95
CA GLU A 955 -8.00 -24.69 -12.74
C GLU A 955 -8.95 -25.59 -13.56
N SER A 956 -8.56 -26.02 -14.76
CA SER A 956 -9.40 -26.86 -15.62
C SER A 956 -9.57 -28.29 -15.12
N ARG A 957 -8.83 -28.74 -14.11
CA ARG A 957 -8.89 -30.06 -13.52
C ARG A 957 -8.99 -30.00 -11.99
N PRO A 958 -10.17 -29.69 -11.42
CA PRO A 958 -10.31 -29.49 -9.97
C PRO A 958 -9.91 -30.70 -9.12
N GLY A 959 -9.92 -31.93 -9.68
CA GLY A 959 -9.52 -33.15 -8.99
C GLY A 959 -8.02 -33.43 -8.89
N THR A 960 -7.19 -32.69 -9.61
CA THR A 960 -5.73 -32.89 -9.68
C THR A 960 -4.94 -31.83 -8.93
N ARG A 961 -5.54 -31.11 -8.02
CA ARG A 961 -4.87 -30.05 -7.25
C ARG A 961 -3.81 -30.64 -6.33
N ALA A 962 -2.57 -30.51 -6.70
CA ALA A 962 -1.46 -30.70 -5.79
C ALA A 962 -1.44 -29.53 -4.80
N LEU A 963 -1.47 -29.82 -3.53
CA LEU A 963 -1.53 -28.77 -2.50
C LEU A 963 -0.14 -28.53 -1.95
N GLY A 964 0.40 -27.40 -2.31
CA GLY A 964 1.54 -26.83 -1.65
C GLY A 964 1.11 -25.54 -0.98
N GLN A 965 1.67 -25.24 0.16
CA GLN A 965 1.07 -24.19 0.95
C GLN A 965 2.08 -23.30 1.58
N GLN A 966 1.76 -22.04 1.46
CA GLN A 966 2.24 -21.00 2.32
C GLN A 966 1.03 -20.43 3.04
N SER A 967 0.92 -20.61 4.35
CA SER A 967 -0.12 -19.96 5.13
C SER A 967 0.51 -19.00 6.11
N GLY A 968 0.18 -17.74 6.01
CA GLY A 968 0.40 -16.76 7.05
C GLY A 968 -0.83 -16.70 7.94
N MET A 969 -0.67 -16.82 9.25
CA MET A 969 -1.74 -16.59 10.20
C MET A 969 -1.71 -15.15 10.66
N VAL A 970 -2.80 -14.49 10.40
CA VAL A 970 -3.02 -13.12 10.85
C VAL A 970 -3.32 -13.14 12.33
N VAL A 971 -2.58 -12.36 13.09
CA VAL A 971 -2.89 -12.13 14.50
C VAL A 971 -4.11 -11.23 14.59
N ASP A 972 -5.17 -11.76 15.21
CA ASP A 972 -6.36 -10.98 15.51
C ASP A 972 -6.03 -9.76 16.35
N ARG A 973 -6.40 -8.61 15.86
CA ARG A 973 -6.59 -7.44 16.70
C ARG A 973 -7.95 -7.58 17.34
N TRP A 974 -8.01 -7.92 18.62
CA TRP A 974 -9.25 -8.06 19.37
C TRP A 974 -10.31 -8.96 18.74
N GLY A 975 -10.27 -10.18 19.06
CA GLY A 975 -11.37 -11.08 18.84
C GLY A 975 -11.64 -11.89 20.08
N SER A 976 -12.87 -12.06 20.39
CA SER A 976 -13.56 -12.89 21.36
C SER A 976 -13.81 -12.28 22.74
N LEU A 977 -14.78 -11.40 22.76
CA LEU A 977 -15.70 -11.32 23.90
C LEU A 977 -16.78 -12.40 23.85
N ALA A 978 -16.81 -13.24 22.85
CA ALA A 978 -17.87 -14.26 22.76
C ALA A 978 -17.40 -15.42 21.92
N ALA A 979 -16.82 -16.34 22.49
CA ALA A 979 -16.96 -17.75 22.13
C ALA A 979 -16.01 -18.59 22.95
N ARG A 980 -16.23 -18.65 24.25
CA ARG A 980 -16.12 -19.95 24.89
C ARG A 980 -17.27 -20.83 24.36
N HIS A 981 -17.27 -21.13 23.09
CA HIS A 981 -17.91 -22.31 22.59
C HIS A 981 -16.87 -23.43 22.70
N ARG A 982 -17.11 -24.31 23.66
CA ARG A 982 -16.49 -25.61 23.80
C ARG A 982 -16.43 -26.26 22.42
N GLY A 983 -15.28 -26.22 21.81
CA GLY A 983 -14.94 -27.14 20.75
C GLY A 983 -15.00 -28.53 21.35
N ARG A 984 -16.01 -29.27 21.01
CA ARG A 984 -16.01 -30.71 21.21
C ARG A 984 -14.81 -31.25 20.46
N ARG A 985 -13.78 -31.61 21.19
CA ARG A 985 -12.77 -32.55 20.69
C ARG A 985 -13.53 -33.79 20.27
N VAL A 986 -13.64 -34.03 19.00
CA VAL A 986 -13.89 -35.36 18.47
C VAL A 986 -12.58 -36.12 18.64
N VAL A 987 -12.40 -36.72 19.80
CA VAL A 987 -11.36 -37.71 20.02
C VAL A 987 -11.95 -39.02 19.49
N ALA A 988 -11.46 -39.45 18.33
CA ALA A 988 -11.69 -40.83 17.89
C ALA A 988 -11.09 -41.82 18.93
N PRO A 989 -11.77 -42.86 19.29
CA PRO A 989 -11.31 -43.76 20.36
C PRO A 989 -10.17 -44.64 19.83
N TYR A 990 -9.03 -44.53 20.45
CA TYR A 990 -7.99 -45.57 20.36
C TYR A 990 -8.38 -46.72 21.33
N ARG A 991 -8.77 -47.89 20.80
CA ARG A 991 -8.97 -49.13 21.57
C ARG A 991 -7.60 -49.75 21.86
N GLY A 992 -7.35 -50.00 23.13
CA GLY A 992 -6.22 -50.85 23.53
C GLY A 992 -6.01 -50.90 25.02
N GLY A 993 -6.49 -51.94 25.70
CA GLY A 993 -5.87 -52.54 26.85
C GLY A 993 -6.26 -52.09 28.27
N ALA A 994 -7.12 -52.83 28.86
CA ALA A 994 -7.54 -52.76 30.27
C ALA A 994 -6.44 -52.97 31.27
N ARG A 995 -6.39 -52.16 32.36
CA ARG A 995 -6.17 -52.62 33.72
C ARG A 995 -6.83 -51.70 34.74
N ARG A 996 -7.66 -52.29 35.58
CA ARG A 996 -8.32 -51.68 36.74
C ARG A 996 -7.29 -51.33 37.82
N VAL A 997 -7.48 -50.18 38.48
CA VAL A 997 -7.32 -50.01 39.90
C VAL A 997 -8.15 -48.81 40.36
N SER A 998 -8.99 -49.08 41.35
CA SER A 998 -9.85 -48.34 42.28
C SER A 998 -9.73 -46.85 42.53
N ARG A 999 -10.92 -46.27 42.67
CA ARG A 999 -11.25 -45.00 43.37
C ARG A 999 -10.87 -44.98 44.85
N PRO A 1000 -10.79 -43.81 45.54
CA PRO A 1000 -11.98 -43.18 46.08
C PRO A 1000 -12.00 -41.62 46.08
N ASP A 1001 -13.18 -41.16 45.99
CA ASP A 1001 -14.00 -40.10 46.56
C ASP A 1001 -13.46 -38.78 47.16
N VAL A 1002 -14.27 -37.74 46.89
CA VAL A 1002 -14.77 -36.64 47.73
C VAL A 1002 -14.02 -35.30 47.75
N ALA A 1003 -14.54 -34.29 47.20
CA ALA A 1003 -15.21 -33.16 47.87
C ALA A 1003 -15.34 -31.89 47.00
N THR A 1004 -16.56 -31.47 46.93
CA THR A 1004 -17.13 -30.15 46.68
C THR A 1004 -16.29 -28.95 47.18
N ARG A 1005 -16.21 -27.90 46.34
CA ARG A 1005 -16.45 -26.52 46.80
C ARG A 1005 -16.73 -25.52 45.65
N ARG A 1006 -17.68 -24.71 45.92
CA ARG A 1006 -18.42 -23.68 45.28
C ARG A 1006 -17.58 -22.50 44.74
N HIS A 1007 -18.13 -21.90 43.65
CA HIS A 1007 -18.28 -20.46 43.34
C HIS A 1007 -17.18 -19.46 43.62
N ARG A 1008 -16.79 -18.75 42.55
CA ARG A 1008 -16.93 -17.29 42.48
C ARG A 1008 -16.84 -16.82 41.03
N GLU A 1009 -17.95 -16.23 40.57
CA GLU A 1009 -17.99 -15.35 39.43
C GLU A 1009 -17.11 -14.14 39.69
N LEU A 1010 -16.26 -13.80 38.73
CA LEU A 1010 -15.60 -12.51 38.65
C LEU A 1010 -16.02 -11.85 37.34
N LEU A 1011 -16.93 -10.92 37.46
CA LEU A 1011 -17.30 -9.90 36.50
C LEU A 1011 -16.09 -9.03 36.20
N PHE A 1012 -15.51 -9.16 35.01
CA PHE A 1012 -14.55 -8.18 34.50
C PHE A 1012 -15.29 -7.01 33.86
N ARG A 1013 -15.30 -5.89 34.54
CA ARG A 1013 -15.66 -4.58 34.00
C ARG A 1013 -14.53 -4.10 33.09
N HIS A 1014 -14.75 -4.02 31.77
CA HIS A 1014 -13.85 -3.36 30.86
C HIS A 1014 -14.09 -1.85 30.84
N ARG A 1015 -13.02 -1.11 31.00
CA ARG A 1015 -13.01 0.35 30.95
C ARG A 1015 -12.73 0.80 29.52
N CYS A 1016 -13.68 1.47 28.91
CA CYS A 1016 -13.49 2.30 27.73
C CYS A 1016 -12.83 3.65 28.10
N ARG A 1017 -11.99 4.17 27.28
CA ARG A 1017 -11.29 5.46 27.50
C ARG A 1017 -11.80 6.57 26.58
N PRO A 1018 -11.76 7.83 26.99
CA PRO A 1018 -12.42 8.93 26.30
C PRO A 1018 -11.63 9.52 25.14
N GLU A 1019 -12.38 9.93 24.11
CA GLU A 1019 -11.93 10.77 22.98
C GLU A 1019 -12.64 12.15 23.06
N ALA A 1020 -11.96 13.22 22.77
CA ALA A 1020 -12.52 14.58 22.65
C ALA A 1020 -12.32 15.20 21.26
#